data_79fcc6b36f6ad894513290dadd27cf89
#
_entry.id   79fcc6b36f6ad894513290dadd27cf89
#
_cell.length_a   1.000
_cell.length_b   1.000
_cell.length_c   1.000
_cell.angle_alpha   90.00
_cell.angle_beta   90.00
_cell.angle_gamma   90.00
#
_symmetry.space_group_name_H-M   'P 1'
#
loop_
_entity.id
_entity.type
_entity.pdbx_description
1 polymer ?
#
loop_
_entity_poly.entity_id
_entity_poly.type
_entity_poly.pdbx_seq_one_letter_code
_entity_poly.pdbx_strand_id
1 'polypeptide(L)'
;MKSMSNVDIYTISDELNNLLSGARVDKSFQPANDIVVIRFHVPGTGRIDLVMQCGSRIHTSQYPLENPTIPPSFPMLLRKRIKGAHVESIKQHEFDRVIEIKVKKDKYYTIIVELFDKGNIILLDDENNIIQPLKRKQLSARDISSKREYKFPEKRGINPITITEEELKKLFKNAESDVVRTLAMNGLGSLYAEEIIQRANGIIEIDKNTLTSQLTDTQTAEIYKCLKELFDNLKKGAIKPQIVKKDSKEDVIPLDLVKYADFEKTFYKDFNEACDEFYSKKVNSTIKNVKEAAWNKKVNKFEKRLKLQQETLDNFTRTIEESQHKGEVIYSNYSTIENIINVINTAWSNDYSFKEIGKILKKAKKEGMPEAQIYESIDKMGILTLNIDDTALNINPKSTIPENAEIYYEKAKKAKRKTKGAIIAIENTKKQLDDIKSKKDIAMEQVELPKKRIKKDLKWYEKLRWFISSDNILVIGGRDANSNEMVVKKYLEPNDIYLHADIHGASSTAIKLNGNELNDNIIKESGEFAAAFSSAWSMGFTTQDVFWVHPDQVTKTPEAGEFLSKGSFVIRGHRNYIRSARVKLAIGIVDYEGKRIMAGPVEALEAHCDNYVVLKPGFAKKEAIAKKIINKINEDDLLTLDDIIRVLPSGKCDIDEEYHLRKKYEKN
;
A
#
# COMPACT_ATOMS: atom_id res chain seq x y z
N MET A 1 -1.36 -16.27 4.43
CA MET A 1 0.05 -15.78 4.42
C MET A 1 0.79 -16.56 5.50
N LYS A 2 2.06 -17.00 5.28
CA LYS A 2 2.86 -17.67 6.30
C LYS A 2 3.01 -16.74 7.51
N SER A 3 2.86 -17.26 8.73
CA SER A 3 3.31 -16.59 9.95
C SER A 3 4.69 -17.10 10.33
N MET A 4 5.56 -16.20 10.79
CA MET A 4 6.91 -16.56 11.23
C MET A 4 6.85 -17.55 12.40
N SER A 5 7.67 -18.59 12.34
CA SER A 5 7.88 -19.55 13.43
C SER A 5 8.81 -18.96 14.50
N ASN A 6 8.94 -19.66 15.63
CA ASN A 6 9.88 -19.26 16.69
C ASN A 6 11.33 -19.21 16.17
N VAL A 7 11.71 -20.14 15.29
CA VAL A 7 13.03 -20.20 14.66
C VAL A 7 13.23 -19.03 13.68
N ASP A 8 12.21 -18.71 12.87
CA ASP A 8 12.25 -17.55 11.99
C ASP A 8 12.45 -16.25 12.81
N ILE A 9 11.75 -16.14 13.93
CA ILE A 9 11.82 -14.97 14.82
C ILE A 9 13.18 -14.89 15.54
N TYR A 10 13.74 -16.01 15.96
CA TYR A 10 15.08 -16.06 16.52
C TYR A 10 16.11 -15.50 15.54
N THR A 11 16.11 -16.02 14.32
CA THR A 11 17.04 -15.59 13.28
C THR A 11 16.85 -14.12 12.91
N ILE A 12 15.61 -13.70 12.65
CA ILE A 12 15.34 -12.32 12.22
C ILE A 12 15.62 -11.31 13.34
N SER A 13 15.40 -11.65 14.61
CA SER A 13 15.66 -10.74 15.73
C SER A 13 17.15 -10.46 15.92
N ASP A 14 18.01 -11.47 15.70
CA ASP A 14 19.46 -11.30 15.73
C ASP A 14 19.96 -10.42 14.58
N GLU A 15 19.52 -10.70 13.34
CA GLU A 15 19.85 -9.86 12.18
C GLU A 15 19.37 -8.42 12.33
N LEU A 16 18.14 -8.22 12.83
CA LEU A 16 17.59 -6.89 13.07
C LEU A 16 18.34 -6.15 14.19
N ASN A 17 18.74 -6.85 15.24
CA ASN A 17 19.54 -6.27 16.32
C ASN A 17 20.89 -5.78 15.80
N ASN A 18 21.59 -6.60 15.01
CA ASN A 18 22.88 -6.25 14.41
C ASN A 18 22.74 -5.07 13.43
N LEU A 19 21.64 -5.00 12.66
CA LEU A 19 21.43 -3.95 11.66
C LEU A 19 20.95 -2.61 12.28
N LEU A 20 20.10 -2.66 13.29
CA LEU A 20 19.38 -1.48 13.80
C LEU A 20 19.87 -1.00 15.17
N SER A 21 20.75 -1.71 15.88
CA SER A 21 21.32 -1.23 17.15
C SER A 21 22.03 0.11 16.94
N GLY A 22 21.74 1.11 17.79
CA GLY A 22 22.22 2.47 17.67
C GLY A 22 21.50 3.33 16.58
N ALA A 23 20.64 2.74 15.77
CA ALA A 23 19.88 3.48 14.76
C ALA A 23 18.87 4.44 15.39
N ARG A 24 18.67 5.60 14.75
CA ARG A 24 17.74 6.64 15.24
C ARG A 24 16.36 6.49 14.59
N VAL A 25 15.30 6.51 15.40
CA VAL A 25 13.90 6.52 14.94
C VAL A 25 13.62 7.84 14.21
N ASP A 26 13.27 7.77 12.94
CA ASP A 26 12.92 8.94 12.11
C ASP A 26 11.41 9.19 12.08
N LYS A 27 10.63 8.21 11.62
CA LYS A 27 9.19 8.35 11.43
C LYS A 27 8.47 7.00 11.52
N SER A 28 7.19 7.01 11.88
CA SER A 28 6.35 5.82 11.90
C SER A 28 5.11 6.00 11.04
N PHE A 29 4.62 4.89 10.46
CA PHE A 29 3.50 4.82 9.54
C PHE A 29 2.62 3.61 9.87
N GLN A 30 1.38 3.62 9.38
CA GLN A 30 0.44 2.49 9.50
C GLN A 30 -0.28 2.31 8.18
N PRO A 31 0.28 1.53 7.24
CA PRO A 31 -0.31 1.29 5.91
C PRO A 31 -1.64 0.54 5.96
N ALA A 32 -1.82 -0.34 6.96
CA ALA A 32 -3.04 -1.12 7.17
C ALA A 32 -3.36 -1.25 8.66
N ASN A 33 -4.55 -1.75 8.99
CA ASN A 33 -5.01 -1.87 10.39
C ASN A 33 -4.15 -2.79 11.28
N ASP A 34 -3.37 -3.68 10.68
CA ASP A 34 -2.52 -4.66 11.34
C ASP A 34 -1.03 -4.52 10.98
N ILE A 35 -0.66 -3.49 10.19
CA ILE A 35 0.73 -3.24 9.75
C ILE A 35 1.20 -1.89 10.27
N VAL A 36 2.33 -1.89 10.98
CA VAL A 36 3.04 -0.68 11.38
C VAL A 36 4.45 -0.69 10.77
N VAL A 37 4.89 0.44 10.27
CA VAL A 37 6.23 0.63 9.72
C VAL A 37 6.94 1.70 10.54
N ILE A 38 8.14 1.38 11.01
CA ILE A 38 9.03 2.37 11.64
C ILE A 38 10.23 2.59 10.73
N ARG A 39 10.44 3.84 10.36
CA ARG A 39 11.62 4.28 9.62
C ARG A 39 12.73 4.64 10.58
N PHE A 40 13.88 4.02 10.38
CA PHE A 40 15.10 4.31 11.10
C PHE A 40 16.12 5.01 10.20
N HIS A 41 16.98 5.78 10.80
CA HIS A 41 18.20 6.28 10.19
C HIS A 41 19.40 5.53 10.77
N VAL A 42 20.02 4.68 9.97
CA VAL A 42 21.19 3.87 10.35
C VAL A 42 22.46 4.58 9.87
N PRO A 43 23.42 4.88 10.75
CA PRO A 43 24.67 5.49 10.35
C PRO A 43 25.39 4.69 9.24
N GLY A 44 25.86 5.36 8.21
CA GLY A 44 26.52 4.71 7.07
C GLY A 44 25.60 3.99 6.07
N THR A 45 24.39 3.60 6.47
CA THR A 45 23.45 2.85 5.61
C THR A 45 22.26 3.71 5.13
N GLY A 46 21.89 4.75 5.90
CA GLY A 46 20.79 5.64 5.55
C GLY A 46 19.44 5.22 6.13
N ARG A 47 18.35 5.40 5.38
CA ARG A 47 16.98 5.11 5.84
C ARG A 47 16.63 3.64 5.63
N ILE A 48 16.10 3.01 6.68
CA ILE A 48 15.61 1.63 6.69
C ILE A 48 14.19 1.62 7.24
N ASP A 49 13.27 0.96 6.56
CA ASP A 49 11.89 0.77 6.97
C ASP A 49 11.71 -0.62 7.58
N LEU A 50 11.42 -0.70 8.88
CA LEU A 50 11.05 -1.93 9.59
C LEU A 50 9.54 -2.13 9.49
N VAL A 51 9.12 -3.20 8.85
CA VAL A 51 7.71 -3.60 8.70
C VAL A 51 7.36 -4.59 9.80
N MET A 52 6.32 -4.31 10.55
CA MET A 52 5.76 -5.17 11.59
C MET A 52 4.29 -5.43 11.26
N GLN A 53 3.92 -6.70 11.10
CA GLN A 53 2.54 -7.12 10.89
C GLN A 53 2.08 -8.03 12.01
N CYS A 54 1.03 -7.63 12.71
CA CYS A 54 0.44 -8.39 13.83
C CYS A 54 0.19 -9.85 13.46
N GLY A 55 0.67 -10.77 14.28
CA GLY A 55 0.43 -12.22 14.13
C GLY A 55 1.14 -12.87 12.94
N SER A 56 1.97 -12.14 12.18
CA SER A 56 2.51 -12.65 10.93
C SER A 56 4.03 -12.50 10.80
N ARG A 57 4.57 -11.27 10.74
CA ARG A 57 5.94 -11.03 10.32
C ARG A 57 6.56 -9.77 10.88
N ILE A 58 7.88 -9.77 10.93
CA ILE A 58 8.71 -8.59 11.13
C ILE A 58 9.96 -8.71 10.26
N HIS A 59 10.29 -7.69 9.47
CA HIS A 59 11.51 -7.61 8.66
C HIS A 59 11.73 -6.18 8.17
N THR A 60 12.92 -5.82 7.74
CA THR A 60 13.11 -4.56 7.03
C THR A 60 12.65 -4.71 5.58
N SER A 61 12.16 -3.64 4.99
CA SER A 61 11.68 -3.69 3.61
C SER A 61 12.26 -2.60 2.74
N GLN A 62 12.62 -2.99 1.53
CA GLN A 62 12.99 -2.11 0.43
C GLN A 62 11.78 -1.74 -0.45
N TYR A 63 10.63 -2.36 -0.21
CA TYR A 63 9.39 -2.11 -0.94
C TYR A 63 8.52 -1.12 -0.17
N PRO A 64 8.27 0.09 -0.71
CA PRO A 64 7.44 1.08 -0.03
C PRO A 64 5.98 0.62 0.03
N LEU A 65 5.36 0.72 1.20
CA LEU A 65 3.94 0.49 1.37
C LEU A 65 3.17 1.81 1.23
N GLU A 66 2.01 1.78 0.57
CA GLU A 66 1.13 2.95 0.48
C GLU A 66 0.60 3.33 1.86
N ASN A 67 0.71 4.60 2.21
CA ASN A 67 0.24 5.11 3.50
C ASN A 67 -1.06 5.90 3.32
N PRO A 68 -2.00 5.82 4.28
CA PRO A 68 -3.21 6.63 4.25
C PRO A 68 -2.86 8.13 4.31
N THR A 69 -3.65 8.95 3.61
CA THR A 69 -3.49 10.41 3.58
C THR A 69 -3.55 11.03 4.98
N ILE A 70 -4.43 10.51 5.84
CA ILE A 70 -4.55 10.91 7.24
C ILE A 70 -3.97 9.76 8.11
N PRO A 71 -2.86 10.01 8.83
CA PRO A 71 -2.25 8.98 9.68
C PRO A 71 -3.17 8.59 10.84
N PRO A 72 -3.34 7.28 11.14
CA PRO A 72 -4.04 6.81 12.33
C PRO A 72 -3.39 7.27 13.66
N SER A 73 -4.10 7.09 14.78
CA SER A 73 -3.66 7.56 16.10
C SER A 73 -2.37 6.87 16.60
N PHE A 74 -2.21 5.57 16.35
CA PHE A 74 -1.08 4.80 16.86
C PHE A 74 0.29 5.28 16.30
N PRO A 75 0.51 5.43 14.97
CA PRO A 75 1.77 5.98 14.47
C PRO A 75 1.98 7.45 14.90
N MET A 76 0.93 8.22 15.12
CA MET A 76 1.06 9.58 15.65
C MET A 76 1.58 9.58 17.09
N LEU A 77 1.10 8.64 17.91
CA LEU A 77 1.63 8.43 19.27
C LEU A 77 3.10 8.01 19.24
N LEU A 78 3.47 7.05 18.40
CA LEU A 78 4.87 6.63 18.22
C LEU A 78 5.75 7.84 17.85
N ARG A 79 5.32 8.68 16.88
CA ARG A 79 6.05 9.91 16.52
C ARG A 79 6.22 10.85 17.72
N LYS A 80 5.18 11.02 18.53
CA LYS A 80 5.23 11.87 19.73
C LYS A 80 6.22 11.34 20.78
N ARG A 81 6.25 10.04 21.01
CA ARG A 81 7.01 9.43 22.11
C ARG A 81 8.44 9.05 21.73
N ILE A 82 8.65 8.41 20.59
CA ILE A 82 9.93 7.78 20.25
C ILE A 82 10.66 8.39 19.05
N LYS A 83 10.12 9.41 18.37
CA LYS A 83 10.88 10.11 17.30
C LYS A 83 12.18 10.68 17.87
N GLY A 84 13.30 10.36 17.22
CA GLY A 84 14.64 10.75 17.65
C GLY A 84 15.27 9.81 18.68
N ALA A 85 14.54 8.81 19.20
CA ALA A 85 15.10 7.78 20.07
C ALA A 85 16.11 6.89 19.33
N HIS A 86 17.05 6.28 20.06
CA HIS A 86 18.02 5.33 19.51
C HIS A 86 17.62 3.91 19.93
N VAL A 87 17.79 2.97 19.00
CA VAL A 87 17.55 1.54 19.30
C VAL A 87 18.64 1.04 20.22
N GLU A 88 18.24 0.50 21.36
CA GLU A 88 19.13 -0.13 22.36
C GLU A 88 19.32 -1.61 22.06
N SER A 89 18.21 -2.32 21.85
CA SER A 89 18.23 -3.75 21.51
C SER A 89 16.96 -4.21 20.84
N ILE A 90 17.08 -5.29 20.05
CA ILE A 90 15.96 -6.04 19.48
C ILE A 90 16.17 -7.51 19.85
N LYS A 91 15.22 -8.11 20.56
CA LYS A 91 15.35 -9.46 21.11
C LYS A 91 14.05 -10.23 21.00
N GLN A 92 14.17 -11.53 20.73
CA GLN A 92 13.07 -12.47 20.93
C GLN A 92 12.87 -12.73 22.43
N HIS A 93 11.62 -12.76 22.88
CA HIS A 93 11.29 -13.10 24.24
C HIS A 93 11.25 -14.63 24.42
N GLU A 94 12.09 -15.19 25.28
CA GLU A 94 12.12 -16.60 25.71
C GLU A 94 11.92 -17.67 24.61
N PHE A 95 12.38 -17.44 23.41
CA PHE A 95 12.14 -18.29 22.24
C PHE A 95 10.66 -18.41 21.84
N ASP A 96 9.83 -17.41 22.17
CA ASP A 96 8.43 -17.33 21.75
C ASP A 96 8.25 -16.37 20.57
N ARG A 97 7.04 -16.32 19.99
CA ARG A 97 6.69 -15.42 18.86
C ARG A 97 6.38 -14.00 19.33
N VAL A 98 7.25 -13.48 20.20
CA VAL A 98 7.22 -12.12 20.71
C VAL A 98 8.60 -11.49 20.53
N ILE A 99 8.62 -10.26 19.98
CA ILE A 99 9.85 -9.46 19.87
C ILE A 99 9.72 -8.21 20.73
N GLU A 100 10.80 -7.89 21.43
CA GLU A 100 10.99 -6.69 22.21
C GLU A 100 11.96 -5.76 21.48
N ILE A 101 11.51 -4.55 21.13
CA ILE A 101 12.34 -3.48 20.54
C ILE A 101 12.49 -2.40 21.60
N LYS A 102 13.66 -2.32 22.24
CA LYS A 102 13.96 -1.33 23.27
C LYS A 102 14.62 -0.10 22.64
N VAL A 103 14.07 1.07 22.90
CA VAL A 103 14.57 2.35 22.38
C VAL A 103 14.77 3.35 23.53
N LYS A 104 15.82 4.17 23.45
CA LYS A 104 16.19 5.18 24.44
C LYS A 104 16.09 6.58 23.84
N LYS A 105 15.38 7.46 24.53
CA LYS A 105 15.31 8.90 24.21
C LYS A 105 15.68 9.68 25.49
N ASP A 106 14.75 10.33 26.13
CA ASP A 106 14.76 10.87 27.48
C ASP A 106 14.71 9.75 28.55
N LYS A 107 13.91 8.74 28.25
CA LYS A 107 13.74 7.50 29.03
C LYS A 107 13.64 6.32 28.08
N TYR A 108 13.51 5.12 28.66
CA TYR A 108 13.31 3.90 27.87
C TYR A 108 11.85 3.75 27.45
N TYR A 109 11.67 3.23 26.23
CA TYR A 109 10.40 2.75 25.72
C TYR A 109 10.62 1.38 25.11
N THR A 110 9.64 0.50 25.24
CA THR A 110 9.69 -0.84 24.64
C THR A 110 8.51 -1.00 23.68
N ILE A 111 8.79 -1.44 22.45
CA ILE A 111 7.77 -1.83 21.49
C ILE A 111 7.71 -3.35 21.50
N ILE A 112 6.57 -3.90 21.93
CA ILE A 112 6.29 -5.33 21.87
C ILE A 112 5.59 -5.66 20.56
N VAL A 113 6.09 -6.68 19.86
CA VAL A 113 5.49 -7.19 18.63
C VAL A 113 5.07 -8.64 18.85
N GLU A 114 3.78 -8.89 18.98
CA GLU A 114 3.20 -10.23 19.12
C GLU A 114 2.93 -10.82 17.73
N LEU A 115 3.61 -11.92 17.37
CA LEU A 115 3.58 -12.59 16.08
C LEU A 115 2.82 -13.93 16.11
N PHE A 116 1.90 -14.10 17.05
CA PHE A 116 1.04 -15.27 17.21
C PHE A 116 -0.43 -14.89 17.12
N ASP A 117 -1.30 -15.81 16.70
CA ASP A 117 -2.73 -15.58 16.49
C ASP A 117 -3.00 -14.31 15.64
N LYS A 118 -3.88 -13.44 16.09
CA LYS A 118 -4.16 -12.13 15.47
C LYS A 118 -3.13 -11.05 15.82
N GLY A 119 -2.18 -11.37 16.72
CA GLY A 119 -1.08 -10.53 17.14
C GLY A 119 -1.44 -9.14 17.64
N ASN A 120 -0.41 -8.40 18.06
CA ASN A 120 -0.53 -7.00 18.44
C ASN A 120 0.81 -6.26 18.32
N ILE A 121 0.78 -4.93 18.34
CA ILE A 121 1.96 -4.08 18.48
C ILE A 121 1.65 -3.11 19.61
N ILE A 122 2.51 -3.08 20.65
CA ILE A 122 2.20 -2.41 21.90
C ILE A 122 3.38 -1.52 22.27
N LEU A 123 3.12 -0.26 22.62
CA LEU A 123 4.14 0.63 23.18
C LEU A 123 4.05 0.64 24.70
N LEU A 124 5.17 0.33 25.36
CA LEU A 124 5.34 0.37 26.81
C LEU A 124 6.22 1.55 27.23
N ASP A 125 6.04 1.99 28.48
CA ASP A 125 6.95 2.88 29.17
C ASP A 125 8.11 2.13 29.85
N ASP A 126 8.92 2.83 30.61
CA ASP A 126 10.07 2.32 31.36
C ASP A 126 9.70 1.42 32.55
N GLU A 127 8.45 1.45 33.01
CA GLU A 127 7.89 0.60 34.06
C GLU A 127 7.09 -0.61 33.51
N ASN A 128 7.18 -0.86 32.20
CA ASN A 128 6.41 -1.87 31.47
C ASN A 128 4.88 -1.65 31.44
N ASN A 129 4.39 -0.44 31.73
CA ASN A 129 2.99 -0.13 31.57
C ASN A 129 2.66 0.15 30.09
N ILE A 130 1.49 -0.31 29.67
CA ILE A 130 1.00 -0.11 28.32
C ILE A 130 0.62 1.36 28.13
N ILE A 131 1.39 2.08 27.32
CA ILE A 131 1.02 3.43 26.89
C ILE A 131 -0.16 3.32 25.90
N GLN A 132 0.00 2.51 24.86
CA GLN A 132 -1.07 2.22 23.91
C GLN A 132 -0.77 0.93 23.13
N PRO A 133 -1.74 0.01 22.99
CA PRO A 133 -1.70 -1.08 22.04
C PRO A 133 -2.25 -0.63 20.66
N LEU A 134 -1.82 -1.27 19.59
CA LEU A 134 -2.44 -1.09 18.28
C LEU A 134 -3.90 -1.58 18.27
N LYS A 135 -4.14 -2.71 18.94
CA LYS A 135 -5.47 -3.31 19.11
C LYS A 135 -5.73 -3.53 20.61
N ARG A 136 -6.79 -2.95 21.15
CA ARG A 136 -7.23 -3.25 22.51
C ARG A 136 -7.81 -4.66 22.56
N LYS A 137 -7.39 -5.46 23.53
CA LYS A 137 -7.90 -6.82 23.77
C LYS A 137 -8.06 -7.05 25.26
N GLN A 138 -9.22 -7.54 25.65
CA GLN A 138 -9.47 -8.07 26.98
C GLN A 138 -9.57 -9.59 26.85
N LEU A 139 -8.59 -10.29 27.38
CA LEU A 139 -8.52 -11.75 27.41
C LEU A 139 -8.66 -12.18 28.87
N SER A 140 -9.13 -13.39 29.13
CA SER A 140 -9.32 -13.91 30.50
C SER A 140 -8.05 -13.85 31.35
N ALA A 141 -6.88 -14.09 30.75
CA ALA A 141 -5.58 -14.08 31.44
C ALA A 141 -4.80 -12.76 31.28
N ARG A 142 -5.14 -11.89 30.31
CA ARG A 142 -4.34 -10.69 29.99
C ARG A 142 -5.22 -9.54 29.53
N ASP A 143 -5.11 -8.38 30.15
CA ASP A 143 -5.75 -7.13 29.72
C ASP A 143 -4.74 -6.26 28.95
N ILE A 144 -4.90 -6.16 27.64
CA ILE A 144 -4.06 -5.35 26.74
C ILE A 144 -4.77 -4.01 26.48
N SER A 145 -4.84 -3.19 27.52
CA SER A 145 -5.38 -1.82 27.46
C SER A 145 -4.41 -0.80 28.05
N SER A 146 -4.56 0.48 27.70
CA SER A 146 -3.68 1.55 28.19
C SER A 146 -3.70 1.66 29.72
N LYS A 147 -2.56 2.01 30.32
CA LYS A 147 -2.32 2.15 31.76
C LYS A 147 -2.37 0.85 32.54
N ARG A 148 -2.31 -0.31 31.91
CA ARG A 148 -2.13 -1.61 32.52
C ARG A 148 -0.70 -2.06 32.36
N GLU A 149 -0.19 -2.81 33.35
CA GLU A 149 1.09 -3.50 33.22
C GLU A 149 1.01 -4.54 32.10
N TYR A 150 2.01 -4.59 31.23
CA TYR A 150 2.08 -5.61 30.19
C TYR A 150 2.56 -6.93 30.77
N LYS A 151 1.75 -7.97 30.59
CA LYS A 151 2.11 -9.34 30.95
C LYS A 151 2.40 -10.12 29.69
N PHE A 152 3.56 -10.78 29.64
CA PHE A 152 3.88 -11.69 28.55
C PHE A 152 2.90 -12.85 28.49
N PRO A 153 2.70 -13.51 27.33
CA PRO A 153 2.01 -14.77 27.25
C PRO A 153 2.65 -15.79 28.20
N GLU A 154 1.84 -16.71 28.73
CA GLU A 154 2.39 -17.84 29.48
C GLU A 154 3.35 -18.62 28.60
N LYS A 155 4.51 -18.98 29.16
CA LYS A 155 5.52 -19.76 28.47
C LYS A 155 4.94 -21.10 28.03
N ARG A 156 4.94 -21.33 26.72
CA ARG A 156 4.49 -22.60 26.15
C ARG A 156 5.70 -23.36 25.61
N GLY A 157 6.06 -24.42 26.35
CA GLY A 157 7.04 -25.38 25.86
C GLY A 157 8.49 -25.12 26.26
N ILE A 158 9.37 -25.75 25.51
CA ILE A 158 10.82 -25.80 25.76
C ILE A 158 11.54 -24.72 24.93
N ASN A 159 12.70 -24.30 25.43
CA ASN A 159 13.64 -23.54 24.61
C ASN A 159 14.67 -24.53 24.00
N PRO A 160 14.63 -24.80 22.69
CA PRO A 160 15.48 -25.83 22.06
C PRO A 160 16.97 -25.48 22.10
N ILE A 161 17.32 -24.22 22.34
CA ILE A 161 18.72 -23.77 22.46
C ILE A 161 19.32 -24.19 23.78
N THR A 162 18.52 -24.15 24.84
CA THR A 162 19.00 -24.37 26.23
C THR A 162 18.58 -25.70 26.83
N ILE A 163 17.60 -26.39 26.20
CA ILE A 163 17.08 -27.66 26.74
C ILE A 163 18.18 -28.71 26.95
N THR A 164 18.08 -29.44 28.05
CA THR A 164 18.92 -30.61 28.38
C THR A 164 18.24 -31.90 27.95
N GLU A 165 19.03 -32.97 27.81
CA GLU A 165 18.49 -34.30 27.47
C GLU A 165 17.50 -34.79 28.51
N GLU A 166 17.78 -34.53 29.82
CA GLU A 166 16.91 -34.89 30.91
C GLU A 166 15.56 -34.18 30.90
N GLU A 167 15.56 -32.88 30.52
CA GLU A 167 14.33 -32.12 30.33
C GLU A 167 13.51 -32.64 29.15
N LEU A 168 14.16 -33.04 28.05
CA LEU A 168 13.48 -33.67 26.91
C LEU A 168 12.88 -35.03 27.27
N LYS A 169 13.63 -35.88 28.01
CA LYS A 169 13.12 -37.16 28.55
C LYS A 169 11.91 -36.95 29.45
N LYS A 170 11.98 -35.95 30.33
CA LYS A 170 10.86 -35.60 31.22
C LYS A 170 9.65 -35.10 30.44
N LEU A 171 9.86 -34.28 29.38
CA LEU A 171 8.79 -33.85 28.51
C LEU A 171 8.09 -35.03 27.84
N PHE A 172 8.86 -35.97 27.26
CA PHE A 172 8.30 -37.14 26.59
C PHE A 172 7.56 -38.09 27.54
N LYS A 173 8.09 -38.27 28.73
CA LYS A 173 7.44 -39.10 29.77
C LYS A 173 6.08 -38.57 30.23
N ASN A 174 5.92 -37.25 30.23
CA ASN A 174 4.70 -36.57 30.68
C ASN A 174 3.70 -36.30 29.54
N ALA A 175 4.04 -36.61 28.27
CA ALA A 175 3.18 -36.36 27.14
C ALA A 175 2.37 -37.60 26.74
N GLU A 176 1.12 -37.39 26.36
CA GLU A 176 0.18 -38.46 25.94
C GLU A 176 0.04 -38.56 24.41
N SER A 177 0.77 -37.73 23.65
CA SER A 177 0.69 -37.64 22.18
C SER A 177 1.89 -38.24 21.47
N ASP A 178 1.83 -38.28 20.14
CA ASP A 178 2.97 -38.68 19.31
C ASP A 178 4.15 -37.68 19.44
N VAL A 179 5.33 -38.17 19.08
CA VAL A 179 6.58 -37.43 19.25
C VAL A 179 6.61 -36.12 18.45
N VAL A 180 6.08 -36.10 17.20
CA VAL A 180 6.05 -34.89 16.38
C VAL A 180 5.12 -33.85 16.98
N ARG A 181 3.91 -34.26 17.41
CA ARG A 181 2.93 -33.37 18.01
C ARG A 181 3.43 -32.83 19.36
N THR A 182 4.07 -33.68 20.17
CA THR A 182 4.67 -33.27 21.42
C THR A 182 5.72 -32.18 21.22
N LEU A 183 6.66 -32.38 20.31
CA LEU A 183 7.69 -31.38 20.00
C LEU A 183 7.07 -30.10 19.40
N ALA A 184 6.11 -30.25 18.49
CA ALA A 184 5.46 -29.12 17.83
C ALA A 184 4.70 -28.20 18.81
N MET A 185 3.93 -28.79 19.72
CA MET A 185 3.15 -28.06 20.72
C MET A 185 4.02 -27.40 21.80
N ASN A 186 5.20 -27.97 22.03
CA ASN A 186 6.16 -27.47 23.02
C ASN A 186 7.21 -26.52 22.42
N GLY A 187 6.81 -25.66 21.48
CA GLY A 187 7.58 -24.50 21.06
C GLY A 187 8.33 -24.64 19.73
N LEU A 188 8.51 -25.85 19.17
CA LEU A 188 9.21 -26.03 17.90
C LEU A 188 8.34 -25.71 16.67
N GLY A 189 7.02 -25.89 16.78
CA GLY A 189 6.12 -25.86 15.64
C GLY A 189 6.27 -27.10 14.75
N SER A 190 5.27 -27.37 13.91
CA SER A 190 5.19 -28.61 13.12
C SER A 190 6.38 -28.80 12.16
N LEU A 191 6.84 -27.72 11.51
CA LEU A 191 7.92 -27.78 10.53
C LEU A 191 9.22 -28.33 11.13
N TYR A 192 9.66 -27.75 12.26
CA TYR A 192 10.92 -28.15 12.89
C TYR A 192 10.80 -29.41 13.70
N ALA A 193 9.62 -29.73 14.25
CA ALA A 193 9.36 -31.03 14.87
C ALA A 193 9.46 -32.17 13.88
N GLU A 194 8.82 -32.06 12.72
CA GLU A 194 8.92 -33.04 11.63
C GLU A 194 10.37 -33.17 11.12
N GLU A 195 11.09 -32.05 10.94
CA GLU A 195 12.48 -32.05 10.48
C GLU A 195 13.40 -32.81 11.44
N ILE A 196 13.27 -32.59 12.76
CA ILE A 196 14.09 -33.29 13.75
C ILE A 196 13.84 -34.80 13.72
N ILE A 197 12.57 -35.22 13.66
CA ILE A 197 12.21 -36.62 13.61
C ILE A 197 12.66 -37.23 12.27
N GLN A 198 12.55 -36.52 11.16
CA GLN A 198 13.04 -37.01 9.87
C GLN A 198 14.56 -37.20 9.85
N ARG A 199 15.32 -36.30 10.49
CA ARG A 199 16.79 -36.47 10.66
C ARG A 199 17.11 -37.67 11.55
N ALA A 200 16.42 -37.80 12.67
CA ALA A 200 16.61 -38.93 13.57
C ALA A 200 16.24 -40.26 12.92
N ASN A 201 15.18 -40.31 12.13
CA ASN A 201 14.75 -41.51 11.37
C ASN A 201 15.78 -41.92 10.30
N GLY A 202 16.59 -41.00 9.77
CA GLY A 202 17.70 -41.31 8.88
C GLY A 202 18.87 -42.05 9.54
N ILE A 203 18.88 -42.10 10.89
CA ILE A 203 19.96 -42.74 11.70
C ILE A 203 19.42 -43.96 12.46
N ILE A 204 18.25 -43.84 13.09
CA ILE A 204 17.58 -44.91 13.84
C ILE A 204 16.09 -44.90 13.47
N GLU A 205 15.48 -46.07 13.27
CA GLU A 205 14.09 -46.16 12.85
C GLU A 205 13.14 -45.52 13.91
N ILE A 206 12.43 -44.48 13.51
CA ILE A 206 11.45 -43.76 14.35
C ILE A 206 10.26 -43.35 13.47
N ASP A 207 9.09 -43.92 13.73
CA ASP A 207 7.86 -43.46 13.07
C ASP A 207 7.40 -42.14 13.69
N LYS A 208 7.03 -41.19 12.86
CA LYS A 208 6.53 -39.86 13.26
C LYS A 208 5.30 -39.90 14.18
N ASN A 209 4.51 -40.97 14.09
CA ASN A 209 3.32 -41.17 14.91
C ASN A 209 3.60 -42.01 16.17
N THR A 210 4.86 -42.38 16.44
CA THR A 210 5.24 -43.11 17.65
C THR A 210 4.86 -42.29 18.89
N LEU A 211 4.11 -42.89 19.83
CA LEU A 211 3.80 -42.25 21.10
C LEU A 211 5.08 -42.03 21.87
N THR A 212 5.18 -40.86 22.53
CA THR A 212 6.39 -40.50 23.31
C THR A 212 6.70 -41.53 24.40
N SER A 213 5.69 -42.17 25.00
CA SER A 213 5.82 -43.26 25.98
C SER A 213 6.40 -44.56 25.41
N GLN A 214 6.42 -44.76 24.12
CA GLN A 214 6.94 -45.95 23.41
C GLN A 214 8.39 -45.74 22.95
N LEU A 215 8.93 -44.53 23.03
CA LEU A 215 10.31 -44.26 22.63
C LEU A 215 11.30 -44.93 23.54
N THR A 216 12.29 -45.56 22.96
CA THR A 216 13.44 -46.09 23.72
C THR A 216 14.38 -44.96 24.15
N ASP A 217 15.24 -45.22 25.15
CA ASP A 217 16.26 -44.27 25.57
C ASP A 217 17.23 -43.91 24.42
N THR A 218 17.55 -44.86 23.53
CA THR A 218 18.40 -44.64 22.37
C THR A 218 17.75 -43.74 21.32
N GLN A 219 16.45 -43.95 21.05
CA GLN A 219 15.69 -43.08 20.18
C GLN A 219 15.57 -41.65 20.73
N THR A 220 15.32 -41.51 22.01
CA THR A 220 15.25 -40.20 22.68
C THR A 220 16.59 -39.45 22.64
N ALA A 221 17.69 -40.16 22.88
CA ALA A 221 19.06 -39.61 22.81
C ALA A 221 19.36 -39.11 21.35
N GLU A 222 18.99 -39.89 20.34
CA GLU A 222 19.22 -39.47 18.94
C GLU A 222 18.33 -38.27 18.54
N ILE A 223 17.06 -38.21 18.96
CA ILE A 223 16.21 -37.03 18.80
C ILE A 223 16.86 -35.81 19.43
N TYR A 224 17.35 -35.94 20.68
CA TYR A 224 18.04 -34.86 21.36
C TYR A 224 19.30 -34.40 20.61
N LYS A 225 20.10 -35.32 20.10
CA LYS A 225 21.31 -35.01 19.33
C LYS A 225 20.96 -34.26 18.05
N CYS A 226 19.99 -34.70 17.26
CA CYS A 226 19.52 -34.02 16.05
C CYS A 226 18.95 -32.61 16.37
N LEU A 227 18.22 -32.48 17.48
CA LEU A 227 17.72 -31.21 17.98
C LEU A 227 18.88 -30.27 18.30
N LYS A 228 19.86 -30.72 19.08
CA LYS A 228 21.02 -29.90 19.48
C LYS A 228 21.86 -29.51 18.27
N GLU A 229 22.12 -30.43 17.35
CA GLU A 229 22.89 -30.12 16.14
C GLU A 229 22.22 -29.01 15.32
N LEU A 230 20.90 -29.09 15.12
CA LEU A 230 20.15 -28.09 14.38
C LEU A 230 20.21 -26.70 15.05
N PHE A 231 19.99 -26.66 16.38
CA PHE A 231 19.91 -25.40 17.11
C PHE A 231 21.27 -24.84 17.53
N ASP A 232 22.29 -25.65 17.71
CA ASP A 232 23.67 -25.19 17.92
C ASP A 232 24.24 -24.55 16.63
N ASN A 233 23.92 -25.10 15.47
CA ASN A 233 24.25 -24.48 14.18
C ASN A 233 23.54 -23.14 14.03
N LEU A 234 22.25 -23.05 14.38
CA LEU A 234 21.51 -21.79 14.38
C LEU A 234 22.14 -20.74 15.31
N LYS A 235 22.50 -21.14 16.54
CA LYS A 235 23.18 -20.29 17.53
C LYS A 235 24.55 -19.78 17.06
N LYS A 236 25.28 -20.57 16.31
CA LYS A 236 26.56 -20.19 15.70
C LYS A 236 26.40 -19.30 14.47
N GLY A 237 25.19 -18.98 14.03
CA GLY A 237 24.92 -18.22 12.83
C GLY A 237 25.13 -19.02 11.54
N ALA A 238 25.22 -20.34 11.60
CA ALA A 238 25.32 -21.20 10.43
C ALA A 238 23.94 -21.35 9.77
N ILE A 239 23.46 -20.26 9.14
CA ILE A 239 22.18 -20.18 8.46
C ILE A 239 22.35 -20.28 6.95
N LYS A 240 21.31 -20.74 6.25
CA LYS A 240 21.20 -20.78 4.80
C LYS A 240 19.85 -20.18 4.38
N PRO A 241 19.70 -18.85 4.44
CA PRO A 241 18.44 -18.18 4.14
C PRO A 241 17.99 -18.47 2.73
N GLN A 242 16.76 -18.95 2.56
CA GLN A 242 16.26 -19.34 1.26
C GLN A 242 14.73 -19.26 1.16
N ILE A 243 14.27 -19.04 -0.06
CA ILE A 243 12.88 -19.28 -0.47
C ILE A 243 12.85 -20.62 -1.16
N VAL A 244 11.95 -21.50 -0.74
CA VAL A 244 11.73 -22.82 -1.31
C VAL A 244 10.37 -22.87 -2.02
N LYS A 245 10.33 -23.48 -3.21
CA LYS A 245 9.13 -23.51 -4.03
C LYS A 245 8.95 -24.88 -4.70
N LYS A 246 7.72 -25.40 -4.64
CA LYS A 246 7.28 -26.58 -5.40
C LYS A 246 5.79 -26.44 -5.72
N ASP A 247 5.46 -26.40 -7.00
CA ASP A 247 4.09 -26.16 -7.50
C ASP A 247 3.49 -24.85 -6.94
N SER A 248 2.38 -24.95 -6.20
CA SER A 248 1.72 -23.83 -5.53
C SER A 248 2.23 -23.56 -4.11
N LYS A 249 3.11 -24.42 -3.59
CA LYS A 249 3.68 -24.29 -2.25
C LYS A 249 4.96 -23.48 -2.30
N GLU A 250 5.04 -22.46 -1.47
CA GLU A 250 6.20 -21.59 -1.33
C GLU A 250 6.41 -21.24 0.14
N ASP A 251 7.65 -21.33 0.60
CA ASP A 251 8.02 -21.02 1.97
C ASP A 251 9.34 -20.23 2.02
N VAL A 252 9.57 -19.52 3.13
CA VAL A 252 10.84 -18.82 3.41
C VAL A 252 11.39 -19.37 4.72
N ILE A 253 12.63 -19.82 4.73
CA ILE A 253 13.26 -20.51 5.86
C ILE A 253 14.70 -20.06 6.04
N PRO A 254 15.20 -19.99 7.30
CA PRO A 254 16.60 -19.62 7.60
C PRO A 254 17.58 -20.77 7.51
N LEU A 255 17.10 -22.02 7.52
CA LEU A 255 17.92 -23.24 7.56
C LEU A 255 17.65 -24.13 6.36
N ASP A 256 18.62 -24.97 6.00
CA ASP A 256 18.44 -26.00 5.00
C ASP A 256 17.79 -27.23 5.65
N LEU A 257 16.55 -27.56 5.22
CA LEU A 257 15.73 -28.61 5.80
C LEU A 257 15.58 -29.78 4.85
N VAL A 258 15.68 -31.01 5.38
CA VAL A 258 15.49 -32.27 4.65
C VAL A 258 14.11 -32.34 4.03
N LYS A 259 13.09 -31.81 4.72
CA LYS A 259 11.71 -31.72 4.25
C LYS A 259 11.58 -31.02 2.89
N TYR A 260 12.48 -30.10 2.55
CA TYR A 260 12.49 -29.33 1.31
C TYR A 260 13.61 -29.75 0.33
N ALA A 261 14.11 -31.01 0.46
CA ALA A 261 15.20 -31.49 -0.38
C ALA A 261 14.87 -31.46 -1.88
N ASP A 262 13.61 -31.73 -2.24
CA ASP A 262 13.08 -31.80 -3.60
C ASP A 262 12.40 -30.51 -4.09
N PHE A 263 12.53 -29.39 -3.34
CA PHE A 263 12.02 -28.09 -3.71
C PHE A 263 13.09 -27.30 -4.48
N GLU A 264 12.64 -26.43 -5.40
CA GLU A 264 13.46 -25.38 -6.00
C GLU A 264 13.89 -24.40 -4.91
N LYS A 265 15.18 -24.11 -4.80
CA LYS A 265 15.77 -23.29 -3.73
C LYS A 265 16.38 -22.03 -4.32
N THR A 266 15.99 -20.87 -3.80
CA THR A 266 16.62 -19.58 -4.08
C THR A 266 17.27 -19.06 -2.80
N PHE A 267 18.62 -18.94 -2.80
CA PHE A 267 19.38 -18.50 -1.63
C PHE A 267 19.53 -16.99 -1.57
N TYR A 268 19.63 -16.45 -0.38
CA TYR A 268 19.76 -15.01 -0.09
C TYR A 268 20.94 -14.77 0.85
N LYS A 269 21.42 -13.51 0.88
CA LYS A 269 22.54 -13.11 1.73
C LYS A 269 22.23 -13.24 3.22
N ASP A 270 21.04 -12.84 3.61
CA ASP A 270 20.54 -12.89 4.97
C ASP A 270 19.03 -13.24 4.96
N PHE A 271 18.53 -13.64 6.11
CA PHE A 271 17.12 -14.08 6.24
C PHE A 271 16.15 -12.91 6.11
N ASN A 272 16.58 -11.72 6.50
CA ASN A 272 15.80 -10.50 6.36
C ASN A 272 15.53 -10.16 4.88
N GLU A 273 16.53 -10.32 4.00
CA GLU A 273 16.36 -10.15 2.55
C GLU A 273 15.41 -11.21 1.96
N ALA A 274 15.57 -12.48 2.36
CA ALA A 274 14.66 -13.55 1.94
C ALA A 274 13.21 -13.27 2.37
N CYS A 275 13.01 -12.78 3.59
CA CYS A 275 11.69 -12.37 4.09
C CYS A 275 11.11 -11.20 3.29
N ASP A 276 11.90 -10.18 2.98
CA ASP A 276 11.44 -9.02 2.22
C ASP A 276 10.94 -9.44 0.82
N GLU A 277 11.70 -10.25 0.09
CA GLU A 277 11.30 -10.78 -1.22
C GLU A 277 10.03 -11.65 -1.15
N PHE A 278 9.99 -12.58 -0.19
CA PHE A 278 8.85 -13.50 -0.02
C PHE A 278 7.55 -12.77 0.30
N TYR A 279 7.58 -11.89 1.29
CA TYR A 279 6.37 -11.21 1.74
C TYR A 279 5.95 -10.08 0.80
N SER A 280 6.87 -9.40 0.14
CA SER A 280 6.56 -8.32 -0.80
C SER A 280 5.89 -8.85 -2.07
N LYS A 281 6.32 -9.99 -2.62
CA LYS A 281 5.63 -10.67 -3.73
C LYS A 281 4.17 -11.00 -3.36
N LYS A 282 3.94 -11.50 -2.14
CA LYS A 282 2.58 -11.85 -1.67
C LYS A 282 1.70 -10.63 -1.41
N VAL A 283 2.26 -9.52 -0.92
CA VAL A 283 1.54 -8.26 -0.77
C VAL A 283 1.11 -7.73 -2.14
N ASN A 284 2.00 -7.76 -3.12
CA ASN A 284 1.73 -7.32 -4.48
C ASN A 284 0.59 -8.13 -5.13
N SER A 285 0.61 -9.46 -4.98
CA SER A 285 -0.48 -10.31 -5.46
C SER A 285 -1.81 -10.03 -4.76
N THR A 286 -1.78 -9.78 -3.45
CA THR A 286 -2.98 -9.42 -2.67
C THR A 286 -3.56 -8.08 -3.10
N ILE A 287 -2.72 -7.05 -3.32
CA ILE A 287 -3.16 -5.74 -3.81
C ILE A 287 -3.82 -5.87 -5.19
N LYS A 288 -3.21 -6.64 -6.10
CA LYS A 288 -3.77 -6.91 -7.42
C LYS A 288 -5.14 -7.59 -7.31
N ASN A 289 -5.26 -8.62 -6.48
CA ASN A 289 -6.53 -9.36 -6.27
C ASN A 289 -7.62 -8.48 -5.64
N VAL A 290 -7.29 -7.62 -4.67
CA VAL A 290 -8.25 -6.69 -4.05
C VAL A 290 -8.75 -5.65 -5.05
N LYS A 291 -7.87 -5.08 -5.87
CA LYS A 291 -8.26 -4.13 -6.92
C LYS A 291 -9.12 -4.82 -8.00
N GLU A 292 -8.77 -6.04 -8.38
CA GLU A 292 -9.57 -6.82 -9.33
C GLU A 292 -10.95 -7.20 -8.77
N ALA A 293 -11.04 -7.57 -7.50
CA ALA A 293 -12.32 -7.84 -6.83
C ALA A 293 -13.20 -6.58 -6.73
N ALA A 294 -12.60 -5.43 -6.43
CA ALA A 294 -13.31 -4.14 -6.41
C ALA A 294 -13.81 -3.74 -7.81
N TRP A 295 -13.02 -4.01 -8.84
CA TRP A 295 -13.40 -3.81 -10.23
C TRP A 295 -14.57 -4.71 -10.63
N ASN A 296 -14.46 -6.01 -10.37
CA ASN A 296 -15.50 -6.98 -10.66
C ASN A 296 -16.83 -6.64 -9.94
N LYS A 297 -16.74 -6.10 -8.71
CA LYS A 297 -17.93 -5.60 -7.99
C LYS A 297 -18.60 -4.44 -8.72
N LYS A 298 -17.84 -3.52 -9.35
CA LYS A 298 -18.40 -2.46 -10.18
C LYS A 298 -19.08 -3.02 -11.42
N VAL A 299 -18.40 -3.89 -12.17
CA VAL A 299 -18.94 -4.53 -13.39
C VAL A 299 -20.26 -5.26 -13.08
N ASN A 300 -20.26 -6.11 -12.05
CA ASN A 300 -21.44 -6.87 -11.62
C ASN A 300 -22.64 -5.97 -11.24
N LYS A 301 -22.37 -4.78 -10.70
CA LYS A 301 -23.44 -3.81 -10.40
C LYS A 301 -24.13 -3.30 -11.66
N PHE A 302 -23.36 -3.01 -12.72
CA PHE A 302 -23.92 -2.57 -14.00
C PHE A 302 -24.59 -3.70 -14.78
N GLU A 303 -24.05 -4.90 -14.74
CA GLU A 303 -24.66 -6.09 -15.36
C GLU A 303 -26.01 -6.43 -14.73
N LYS A 304 -26.11 -6.40 -13.38
CA LYS A 304 -27.40 -6.56 -12.68
C LYS A 304 -28.40 -5.48 -13.05
N ARG A 305 -27.95 -4.21 -13.17
CA ARG A 305 -28.82 -3.10 -13.60
C ARG A 305 -29.33 -3.31 -15.01
N LEU A 306 -28.47 -3.74 -15.94
CA LEU A 306 -28.80 -4.01 -17.31
C LEU A 306 -29.86 -5.13 -17.41
N LYS A 307 -29.70 -6.20 -16.65
CA LYS A 307 -30.66 -7.31 -16.60
C LYS A 307 -32.06 -6.85 -16.14
N LEU A 308 -32.12 -6.07 -15.05
CA LEU A 308 -33.40 -5.51 -14.57
C LEU A 308 -34.07 -4.56 -15.58
N GLN A 309 -33.28 -3.77 -16.28
CA GLN A 309 -33.78 -2.89 -17.35
C GLN A 309 -34.33 -3.68 -18.54
N GLN A 310 -33.67 -4.78 -18.90
CA GLN A 310 -34.14 -5.67 -19.97
C GLN A 310 -35.46 -6.36 -19.58
N GLU A 311 -35.55 -6.92 -18.37
CA GLU A 311 -36.79 -7.51 -17.85
C GLU A 311 -37.96 -6.50 -17.82
N THR A 312 -37.65 -5.24 -17.52
CA THR A 312 -38.63 -4.14 -17.52
C THR A 312 -39.10 -3.83 -18.96
N LEU A 313 -38.21 -3.83 -19.91
CA LEU A 313 -38.52 -3.64 -21.33
C LEU A 313 -39.42 -4.76 -21.85
N ASP A 314 -39.06 -6.02 -21.56
CA ASP A 314 -39.85 -7.20 -21.95
C ASP A 314 -41.25 -7.16 -21.38
N ASN A 315 -41.41 -6.73 -20.11
CA ASN A 315 -42.71 -6.53 -19.50
C ASN A 315 -43.54 -5.43 -20.17
N PHE A 316 -42.91 -4.32 -20.60
CA PHE A 316 -43.65 -3.30 -21.35
C PHE A 316 -44.09 -3.81 -22.71
N THR A 317 -43.21 -4.57 -23.43
CA THR A 317 -43.55 -5.15 -24.71
C THR A 317 -44.76 -6.10 -24.58
N ARG A 318 -44.70 -7.02 -23.62
CA ARG A 318 -45.83 -7.91 -23.31
C ARG A 318 -47.13 -7.15 -22.99
N THR A 319 -47.06 -6.10 -22.17
CA THR A 319 -48.22 -5.26 -21.83
C THR A 319 -48.81 -4.59 -23.08
N ILE A 320 -48.00 -4.18 -24.05
CA ILE A 320 -48.45 -3.59 -25.33
C ILE A 320 -49.24 -4.64 -26.10
N GLU A 321 -48.66 -5.81 -26.32
CA GLU A 321 -49.25 -6.90 -27.11
C GLU A 321 -50.56 -7.37 -26.50
N GLU A 322 -50.55 -7.70 -25.19
CA GLU A 322 -51.76 -8.13 -24.49
C GLU A 322 -52.85 -7.07 -24.49
N SER A 323 -52.49 -5.78 -24.32
CA SER A 323 -53.50 -4.73 -24.28
C SER A 323 -54.06 -4.41 -25.69
N GLN A 324 -53.27 -4.46 -26.72
CA GLN A 324 -53.75 -4.32 -28.11
C GLN A 324 -54.70 -5.47 -28.47
N HIS A 325 -54.24 -6.72 -28.18
CA HIS A 325 -55.07 -7.89 -28.42
C HIS A 325 -56.44 -7.81 -27.72
N LYS A 326 -56.45 -7.41 -26.42
CA LYS A 326 -57.70 -7.22 -25.69
C LYS A 326 -58.64 -6.16 -26.33
N GLY A 327 -58.09 -5.05 -26.82
CA GLY A 327 -58.85 -4.05 -27.55
C GLY A 327 -59.44 -4.59 -28.85
N GLU A 328 -58.68 -5.39 -29.59
CA GLU A 328 -59.11 -6.03 -30.86
C GLU A 328 -60.23 -7.06 -30.58
N VAL A 329 -60.08 -7.91 -29.53
CA VAL A 329 -61.13 -8.87 -29.16
C VAL A 329 -62.43 -8.21 -28.76
N ILE A 330 -62.38 -7.04 -28.09
CA ILE A 330 -63.58 -6.25 -27.79
C ILE A 330 -64.32 -5.82 -29.05
N TYR A 331 -63.59 -5.28 -30.06
CA TYR A 331 -64.22 -4.84 -31.32
C TYR A 331 -64.69 -6.02 -32.17
N SER A 332 -63.93 -7.12 -32.28
CA SER A 332 -64.30 -8.32 -33.01
C SER A 332 -65.56 -8.99 -32.47
N ASN A 333 -65.85 -8.81 -31.18
CA ASN A 333 -66.98 -9.39 -30.50
C ASN A 333 -68.01 -8.34 -30.02
N TYR A 334 -68.12 -7.23 -30.76
CA TYR A 334 -68.93 -6.05 -30.43
C TYR A 334 -70.34 -6.43 -30.02
N SER A 335 -71.11 -7.11 -30.90
CA SER A 335 -72.51 -7.47 -30.72
C SER A 335 -72.72 -8.41 -29.49
N THR A 336 -71.82 -9.34 -29.31
CA THR A 336 -71.89 -10.30 -28.17
C THR A 336 -71.68 -9.60 -26.81
N ILE A 337 -70.72 -8.65 -26.77
CA ILE A 337 -70.44 -7.88 -25.57
C ILE A 337 -71.58 -6.86 -25.35
N GLU A 338 -72.12 -6.26 -26.37
CA GLU A 338 -73.27 -5.35 -26.28
C GLU A 338 -74.52 -6.04 -25.67
N ASN A 339 -74.82 -7.26 -26.14
CA ASN A 339 -75.98 -8.02 -25.64
C ASN A 339 -75.80 -8.29 -24.13
N ILE A 340 -74.63 -8.75 -23.66
CA ILE A 340 -74.42 -9.03 -22.25
C ILE A 340 -74.46 -7.75 -21.39
N ILE A 341 -73.92 -6.62 -21.91
CA ILE A 341 -74.00 -5.31 -21.23
C ILE A 341 -75.47 -4.88 -21.07
N ASN A 342 -76.24 -5.01 -22.18
CA ASN A 342 -77.68 -4.65 -22.14
C ASN A 342 -78.51 -5.50 -21.14
N VAL A 343 -78.23 -6.79 -21.06
CA VAL A 343 -78.81 -7.70 -20.07
C VAL A 343 -78.49 -7.23 -18.63
N ILE A 344 -77.20 -6.90 -18.39
CA ILE A 344 -76.78 -6.45 -17.06
C ILE A 344 -77.40 -5.09 -16.70
N ASN A 345 -77.37 -4.15 -17.62
CA ASN A 345 -77.96 -2.81 -17.39
C ASN A 345 -79.48 -2.87 -17.17
N THR A 346 -80.20 -3.74 -17.90
CA THR A 346 -81.62 -3.99 -17.68
C THR A 346 -81.93 -4.60 -16.31
N ALA A 347 -81.11 -5.60 -15.92
CA ALA A 347 -81.24 -6.19 -14.60
C ALA A 347 -80.92 -5.19 -13.48
N TRP A 348 -79.88 -4.32 -13.69
CA TRP A 348 -79.53 -3.27 -12.72
C TRP A 348 -80.65 -2.20 -12.61
N SER A 349 -81.28 -1.79 -13.71
CA SER A 349 -82.39 -0.85 -13.75
C SER A 349 -83.67 -1.42 -13.06
N ASN A 350 -83.74 -2.74 -12.87
CA ASN A 350 -84.81 -3.42 -12.11
C ASN A 350 -84.33 -3.70 -10.67
N ASP A 351 -83.41 -2.90 -10.09
CA ASP A 351 -82.97 -2.93 -8.71
C ASP A 351 -82.20 -4.23 -8.27
N TYR A 352 -81.79 -5.07 -9.20
CA TYR A 352 -80.95 -6.22 -8.85
C TYR A 352 -79.49 -5.80 -8.50
N SER A 353 -79.00 -6.29 -7.38
CA SER A 353 -77.62 -6.07 -6.98
C SER A 353 -76.66 -6.82 -7.90
N PHE A 354 -75.40 -6.34 -8.09
CA PHE A 354 -74.34 -7.02 -8.88
C PHE A 354 -74.11 -8.47 -8.42
N LYS A 355 -74.27 -8.78 -7.14
CA LYS A 355 -74.18 -10.12 -6.58
C LYS A 355 -75.30 -11.04 -7.09
N GLU A 356 -76.56 -10.51 -7.20
CA GLU A 356 -77.72 -11.24 -7.73
C GLU A 356 -77.56 -11.42 -9.24
N ILE A 357 -77.21 -10.37 -9.97
CA ILE A 357 -76.89 -10.43 -11.41
C ILE A 357 -75.89 -11.50 -11.69
N GLY A 358 -74.76 -11.56 -10.90
CA GLY A 358 -73.77 -12.57 -11.01
C GLY A 358 -74.24 -13.99 -10.79
N LYS A 359 -75.20 -14.21 -9.87
CA LYS A 359 -75.86 -15.53 -9.67
C LYS A 359 -76.70 -15.93 -10.87
N ILE A 360 -77.49 -14.98 -11.40
CA ILE A 360 -78.35 -15.18 -12.56
C ILE A 360 -77.49 -15.55 -13.78
N LEU A 361 -76.48 -14.81 -14.07
CA LEU A 361 -75.58 -15.08 -15.19
C LEU A 361 -74.82 -16.43 -15.06
N LYS A 362 -74.43 -16.82 -13.85
CA LYS A 362 -73.84 -18.15 -13.63
C LYS A 362 -74.85 -19.26 -13.85
N LYS A 363 -76.10 -19.05 -13.51
CA LYS A 363 -77.23 -20.02 -13.78
C LYS A 363 -77.45 -20.12 -15.30
N ALA A 364 -77.66 -18.96 -15.97
CA ALA A 364 -77.84 -18.88 -17.41
C ALA A 364 -76.72 -19.54 -18.21
N LYS A 365 -75.45 -19.37 -17.74
CA LYS A 365 -74.27 -20.06 -18.33
C LYS A 365 -74.40 -21.58 -18.21
N LYS A 366 -74.88 -22.10 -17.06
CA LYS A 366 -75.10 -23.56 -16.86
C LYS A 366 -76.26 -24.08 -17.71
N GLU A 367 -77.27 -23.27 -18.01
CA GLU A 367 -78.39 -23.60 -18.84
C GLU A 367 -78.11 -23.44 -20.34
N GLY A 368 -76.86 -23.09 -20.72
CA GLY A 368 -76.43 -23.03 -22.11
C GLY A 368 -76.85 -21.76 -22.87
N MET A 369 -77.24 -20.69 -22.23
CA MET A 369 -77.62 -19.45 -22.87
C MET A 369 -76.41 -18.80 -23.59
N PRO A 370 -76.50 -18.46 -24.86
CA PRO A 370 -75.35 -18.01 -25.65
C PRO A 370 -74.65 -16.76 -25.10
N GLU A 371 -75.47 -15.78 -24.65
CA GLU A 371 -74.95 -14.51 -24.12
C GLU A 371 -74.20 -14.70 -22.80
N ALA A 372 -74.56 -15.71 -22.00
CA ALA A 372 -73.93 -16.01 -20.74
C ALA A 372 -72.67 -16.85 -20.82
N GLN A 373 -72.36 -17.47 -21.99
CA GLN A 373 -71.18 -18.35 -22.13
C GLN A 373 -69.84 -17.68 -21.89
N ILE A 374 -69.74 -16.45 -22.31
CA ILE A 374 -68.50 -15.62 -22.16
C ILE A 374 -68.33 -15.03 -20.75
N TYR A 375 -69.39 -15.15 -19.89
CA TYR A 375 -69.35 -14.59 -18.54
C TYR A 375 -68.46 -15.40 -17.59
N GLU A 376 -67.61 -14.74 -16.87
CA GLU A 376 -66.74 -15.34 -15.85
C GLU A 376 -67.08 -14.85 -14.44
N SER A 377 -67.08 -13.51 -14.20
CA SER A 377 -67.37 -12.94 -12.91
C SER A 377 -67.80 -11.47 -13.02
N ILE A 378 -68.46 -10.95 -11.97
CA ILE A 378 -68.72 -9.51 -11.78
C ILE A 378 -68.23 -9.15 -10.38
N ASP A 379 -67.54 -8.03 -10.24
CA ASP A 379 -66.99 -7.56 -8.97
C ASP A 379 -68.01 -6.68 -8.23
N LYS A 380 -67.62 -6.20 -7.03
CA LYS A 380 -68.47 -5.35 -6.17
C LYS A 380 -68.69 -3.96 -6.77
N MET A 381 -67.85 -3.50 -7.68
CA MET A 381 -67.92 -2.22 -8.37
C MET A 381 -68.71 -2.33 -9.69
N GLY A 382 -69.12 -3.54 -10.05
CA GLY A 382 -69.87 -3.82 -11.26
C GLY A 382 -69.00 -4.07 -12.50
N ILE A 383 -67.67 -4.21 -12.33
CA ILE A 383 -66.81 -4.54 -13.45
C ILE A 383 -66.99 -6.03 -13.80
N LEU A 384 -67.32 -6.25 -15.05
CA LEU A 384 -67.60 -7.57 -15.61
C LEU A 384 -66.30 -8.18 -16.16
N THR A 385 -65.99 -9.40 -15.77
CA THR A 385 -64.93 -10.20 -16.39
C THR A 385 -65.56 -11.16 -17.38
N LEU A 386 -65.19 -11.01 -18.64
CA LEU A 386 -65.59 -11.91 -19.74
C LEU A 386 -64.39 -12.72 -20.21
N ASN A 387 -64.61 -13.95 -20.60
CA ASN A 387 -63.60 -14.75 -21.27
C ASN A 387 -64.06 -15.02 -22.71
N ILE A 388 -63.32 -14.47 -23.67
CA ILE A 388 -63.59 -14.61 -25.09
C ILE A 388 -62.30 -15.05 -25.78
N ASP A 389 -62.33 -16.18 -26.48
CA ASP A 389 -61.15 -16.74 -27.17
C ASP A 389 -59.95 -16.88 -26.25
N ASP A 390 -60.13 -17.44 -25.05
CA ASP A 390 -59.18 -17.56 -23.96
C ASP A 390 -58.59 -16.24 -23.44
N THR A 391 -59.20 -15.12 -23.82
CA THR A 391 -58.80 -13.78 -23.39
C THR A 391 -59.74 -13.23 -22.32
N ALA A 392 -59.19 -13.01 -21.12
CA ALA A 392 -59.95 -12.38 -20.03
C ALA A 392 -60.03 -10.86 -20.22
N LEU A 393 -61.27 -10.35 -20.36
CA LEU A 393 -61.59 -8.96 -20.58
C LEU A 393 -62.33 -8.40 -19.37
N ASN A 394 -61.90 -7.25 -18.89
CA ASN A 394 -62.62 -6.48 -17.87
C ASN A 394 -63.43 -5.38 -18.56
N ILE A 395 -64.73 -5.46 -18.49
CA ILE A 395 -65.69 -4.57 -19.13
C ILE A 395 -66.50 -3.80 -18.07
N ASN A 396 -66.58 -2.51 -18.23
CA ASN A 396 -67.46 -1.69 -17.43
C ASN A 396 -68.84 -1.59 -18.13
N PRO A 397 -69.93 -2.17 -17.61
CA PRO A 397 -71.23 -2.12 -18.25
C PRO A 397 -71.83 -0.72 -18.33
N LYS A 398 -71.36 0.25 -17.55
CA LYS A 398 -71.74 1.62 -17.55
C LYS A 398 -71.14 2.46 -18.67
N SER A 399 -70.12 1.93 -19.33
CA SER A 399 -69.40 2.56 -20.40
C SER A 399 -69.75 1.87 -21.72
N THR A 400 -69.63 2.64 -22.79
CA THR A 400 -69.82 2.08 -24.15
C THR A 400 -68.69 1.10 -24.53
N ILE A 401 -68.88 0.29 -25.53
CA ILE A 401 -67.90 -0.67 -26.01
C ILE A 401 -66.62 0.03 -26.48
N PRO A 402 -66.68 1.12 -27.28
CA PRO A 402 -65.52 1.90 -27.64
C PRO A 402 -64.76 2.43 -26.44
N GLU A 403 -65.46 2.94 -25.40
CA GLU A 403 -64.76 3.41 -24.18
C GLU A 403 -64.07 2.28 -23.41
N ASN A 404 -64.66 1.11 -23.36
CA ASN A 404 -64.01 -0.07 -22.76
C ASN A 404 -62.75 -0.51 -23.58
N ALA A 405 -62.81 -0.48 -24.89
CA ALA A 405 -61.68 -0.78 -25.74
C ALA A 405 -60.57 0.30 -25.62
N GLU A 406 -60.98 1.57 -25.52
CA GLU A 406 -60.03 2.69 -25.36
C GLU A 406 -59.19 2.57 -24.11
N ILE A 407 -59.73 2.03 -23.02
CA ILE A 407 -58.94 1.76 -21.77
C ILE A 407 -57.71 0.87 -22.08
N TYR A 408 -57.89 -0.17 -22.89
CA TYR A 408 -56.80 -1.06 -23.27
C TYR A 408 -55.83 -0.41 -24.26
N TYR A 409 -56.29 0.34 -25.26
CA TYR A 409 -55.45 1.06 -26.17
C TYR A 409 -54.65 2.17 -25.48
N GLU A 410 -55.23 2.90 -24.53
CA GLU A 410 -54.52 3.89 -23.76
C GLU A 410 -53.45 3.22 -22.83
N LYS A 411 -53.75 2.03 -22.29
CA LYS A 411 -52.75 1.23 -21.56
C LYS A 411 -51.57 0.81 -22.44
N ALA A 412 -51.84 0.35 -23.66
CA ALA A 412 -50.82 0.02 -24.65
C ALA A 412 -49.99 1.25 -25.03
N LYS A 413 -50.64 2.39 -25.28
CA LYS A 413 -49.99 3.66 -25.61
C LYS A 413 -49.09 4.19 -24.52
N LYS A 414 -49.52 4.10 -23.25
CA LYS A 414 -48.72 4.44 -22.06
C LYS A 414 -47.49 3.52 -21.94
N ALA A 415 -47.66 2.20 -22.14
CA ALA A 415 -46.56 1.26 -22.13
C ALA A 415 -45.55 1.55 -23.27
N LYS A 416 -46.03 1.84 -24.48
CA LYS A 416 -45.17 2.21 -25.66
C LYS A 416 -44.37 3.48 -25.42
N ARG A 417 -44.92 4.48 -24.70
CA ARG A 417 -44.12 5.66 -24.29
C ARG A 417 -42.99 5.29 -23.32
N LYS A 418 -43.28 4.41 -22.35
CA LYS A 418 -42.28 3.94 -21.37
C LYS A 418 -41.19 3.10 -22.01
N THR A 419 -41.49 2.31 -23.05
CA THR A 419 -40.54 1.51 -23.83
C THR A 419 -39.44 2.37 -24.43
N LYS A 420 -39.74 3.53 -24.98
CA LYS A 420 -38.74 4.44 -25.52
C LYS A 420 -37.71 4.88 -24.46
N GLY A 421 -38.18 5.24 -23.27
CA GLY A 421 -37.28 5.60 -22.17
C GLY A 421 -36.43 4.43 -21.66
N ALA A 422 -37.00 3.20 -21.63
CA ALA A 422 -36.29 2.01 -21.23
C ALA A 422 -35.14 1.64 -22.20
N ILE A 423 -35.37 1.77 -23.51
CA ILE A 423 -34.34 1.54 -24.55
C ILE A 423 -33.16 2.50 -24.36
N ILE A 424 -33.42 3.79 -24.21
CA ILE A 424 -32.39 4.81 -23.97
C ILE A 424 -31.60 4.50 -22.68
N ALA A 425 -32.29 4.08 -21.62
CA ALA A 425 -31.64 3.72 -20.36
C ALA A 425 -30.73 2.48 -20.50
N ILE A 426 -31.14 1.48 -21.28
CA ILE A 426 -30.36 0.28 -21.59
C ILE A 426 -29.11 0.66 -22.40
N GLU A 427 -29.24 1.46 -23.44
CA GLU A 427 -28.10 1.92 -24.26
C GLU A 427 -27.07 2.70 -23.42
N ASN A 428 -27.53 3.61 -22.58
CA ASN A 428 -26.65 4.35 -21.69
C ASN A 428 -25.94 3.44 -20.68
N THR A 429 -26.63 2.42 -20.15
CA THR A 429 -26.02 1.46 -19.23
C THR A 429 -25.02 0.57 -19.96
N LYS A 430 -25.28 0.14 -21.21
CA LYS A 430 -24.33 -0.60 -22.04
C LYS A 430 -23.08 0.22 -22.33
N LYS A 431 -23.21 1.48 -22.76
CA LYS A 431 -22.06 2.38 -22.98
C LYS A 431 -21.20 2.54 -21.71
N GLN A 432 -21.82 2.72 -20.54
CA GLN A 432 -21.10 2.81 -19.27
C GLN A 432 -20.38 1.51 -18.91
N LEU A 433 -20.98 0.35 -19.21
CA LEU A 433 -20.39 -0.95 -18.94
C LEU A 433 -19.18 -1.20 -19.87
N ASP A 434 -19.30 -0.86 -21.16
CA ASP A 434 -18.22 -0.99 -22.14
C ASP A 434 -17.06 -0.05 -21.81
N ASP A 435 -17.34 1.19 -21.40
CA ASP A 435 -16.35 2.17 -20.92
C ASP A 435 -15.61 1.67 -19.66
N ILE A 436 -16.31 0.98 -18.77
CA ILE A 436 -15.70 0.35 -17.60
C ILE A 436 -14.84 -0.85 -18.05
N LYS A 437 -15.31 -1.70 -18.94
CA LYS A 437 -14.58 -2.90 -19.40
C LYS A 437 -13.32 -2.52 -20.18
N SER A 438 -13.39 -1.53 -21.09
CA SER A 438 -12.24 -1.08 -21.87
C SER A 438 -11.11 -0.45 -21.05
N LYS A 439 -11.43 0.12 -19.91
CA LYS A 439 -10.45 0.72 -18.98
C LYS A 439 -9.84 -0.27 -18.00
N LYS A 440 -10.21 -1.56 -18.05
CA LYS A 440 -9.72 -2.58 -17.12
C LYS A 440 -8.19 -2.73 -17.20
N ASP A 441 -7.67 -2.91 -18.39
CA ASP A 441 -6.24 -3.16 -18.61
C ASP A 441 -5.40 -1.95 -18.23
N ILE A 442 -5.83 -0.73 -18.62
CA ILE A 442 -5.19 0.52 -18.22
C ILE A 442 -5.23 0.71 -16.68
N ALA A 443 -6.36 0.42 -16.05
CA ALA A 443 -6.48 0.53 -14.58
C ALA A 443 -5.71 -0.56 -13.83
N MET A 444 -5.46 -1.72 -14.46
CA MET A 444 -4.62 -2.79 -13.90
C MET A 444 -3.14 -2.56 -14.17
N GLU A 445 -2.74 -1.97 -15.30
CA GLU A 445 -1.37 -1.54 -15.59
C GLU A 445 -0.94 -0.34 -14.72
N GLN A 446 -1.85 0.57 -14.40
CA GLN A 446 -1.61 1.69 -13.48
C GLN A 446 -1.53 1.27 -12.00
N VAL A 447 -1.64 -0.03 -11.68
CA VAL A 447 -1.25 -0.54 -10.36
C VAL A 447 0.28 -0.50 -10.31
N GLU A 448 0.86 0.65 -9.93
CA GLU A 448 2.27 0.70 -9.54
C GLU A 448 2.46 -0.28 -8.36
N LEU A 449 2.91 -1.49 -8.70
CA LEU A 449 3.42 -2.40 -7.67
C LEU A 449 4.62 -1.73 -7.02
N PRO A 450 4.74 -1.77 -5.69
CA PRO A 450 5.92 -1.22 -5.03
C PRO A 450 7.17 -1.89 -5.63
N LYS A 451 7.93 -1.13 -6.40
CA LYS A 451 9.20 -1.60 -6.96
C LYS A 451 10.25 -1.60 -5.84
N LYS A 452 11.15 -2.59 -5.86
CA LYS A 452 12.29 -2.68 -4.94
C LYS A 452 13.11 -1.38 -5.03
N ARG A 453 13.36 -0.73 -3.90
CA ARG A 453 14.29 0.39 -3.84
C ARG A 453 15.69 -0.14 -4.12
N ILE A 454 16.27 0.20 -5.25
CA ILE A 454 17.66 -0.15 -5.57
C ILE A 454 18.54 0.63 -4.60
N LYS A 455 19.25 -0.08 -3.73
CA LYS A 455 20.24 0.52 -2.83
C LYS A 455 21.42 0.93 -3.70
N LYS A 456 21.51 2.21 -4.07
CA LYS A 456 22.67 2.75 -4.77
C LYS A 456 23.79 2.96 -3.77
N ASP A 457 24.98 2.45 -4.07
CA ASP A 457 26.19 2.79 -3.33
C ASP A 457 26.50 4.26 -3.61
N LEU A 458 26.15 5.13 -2.65
CA LEU A 458 26.36 6.56 -2.77
C LEU A 458 27.85 6.87 -2.59
N LYS A 459 28.44 7.54 -3.56
CA LYS A 459 29.78 8.11 -3.43
C LYS A 459 29.80 9.16 -2.30
N TRP A 460 30.98 9.46 -1.77
CA TRP A 460 31.12 10.35 -0.63
C TRP A 460 30.51 11.74 -0.86
N TYR A 461 30.65 12.28 -2.08
CA TYR A 461 30.12 13.60 -2.47
C TYR A 461 28.59 13.60 -2.61
N GLU A 462 27.96 12.49 -2.96
CA GLU A 462 26.48 12.38 -3.03
C GLU A 462 25.79 12.51 -1.67
N LYS A 463 26.53 12.40 -0.58
CA LYS A 463 26.04 12.73 0.78
C LYS A 463 25.88 14.22 1.00
N LEU A 464 26.51 15.04 0.18
CA LEU A 464 26.44 16.48 0.11
C LEU A 464 25.54 16.91 -1.05
N ARG A 465 25.39 18.22 -1.26
CA ARG A 465 24.96 18.78 -2.54
C ARG A 465 26.17 18.78 -3.45
N TRP A 466 25.99 18.47 -4.71
CA TRP A 466 27.13 18.37 -5.61
C TRP A 466 26.71 18.59 -7.07
N PHE A 467 27.64 19.06 -7.85
CA PHE A 467 27.57 19.03 -9.31
C PHE A 467 28.97 18.97 -9.90
N ILE A 468 29.07 18.56 -11.17
CA ILE A 468 30.27 18.66 -11.99
C ILE A 468 30.08 19.85 -12.91
N SER A 469 31.05 20.78 -12.91
CA SER A 469 31.02 21.97 -13.77
C SER A 469 31.14 21.62 -15.25
N SER A 470 30.84 22.56 -16.12
CA SER A 470 31.11 22.42 -17.56
C SER A 470 32.57 22.09 -17.88
N ASP A 471 33.48 22.44 -17.00
CA ASP A 471 34.94 22.16 -17.10
C ASP A 471 35.35 20.87 -16.37
N ASN A 472 34.42 19.96 -16.03
CA ASN A 472 34.66 18.71 -15.31
C ASN A 472 35.26 18.84 -13.89
N ILE A 473 35.02 19.95 -13.21
CA ILE A 473 35.48 20.21 -11.85
C ILE A 473 34.34 19.90 -10.85
N LEU A 474 34.65 19.10 -9.82
CA LEU A 474 33.67 18.77 -8.79
C LEU A 474 33.44 19.96 -7.85
N VAL A 475 32.20 20.31 -7.64
CA VAL A 475 31.75 21.29 -6.64
C VAL A 475 30.84 20.62 -5.63
N ILE A 476 31.08 20.86 -4.35
CA ILE A 476 30.31 20.28 -3.24
C ILE A 476 29.74 21.38 -2.36
N GLY A 477 28.56 21.13 -1.76
CA GLY A 477 27.92 22.06 -0.85
C GLY A 477 27.21 21.37 0.31
N GLY A 478 27.14 22.03 1.45
CA GLY A 478 26.45 21.49 2.62
C GLY A 478 24.93 21.53 2.47
N ARG A 479 24.23 20.63 3.16
CA ARG A 479 22.76 20.53 3.18
C ARG A 479 22.16 21.14 4.45
N ASP A 480 22.93 21.13 5.51
CA ASP A 480 22.58 21.57 6.85
C ASP A 480 23.84 21.98 7.63
N ALA A 481 23.68 22.43 8.86
CA ALA A 481 24.78 22.87 9.71
C ALA A 481 25.89 21.81 9.90
N ASN A 482 25.50 20.52 10.02
CA ASN A 482 26.48 19.44 10.17
C ASN A 482 27.30 19.23 8.89
N SER A 483 26.64 19.21 7.76
CA SER A 483 27.29 19.04 6.46
C SER A 483 28.08 20.29 6.03
N ASN A 484 27.66 21.51 6.41
CA ASN A 484 28.48 22.72 6.26
C ASN A 484 29.81 22.59 7.02
N GLU A 485 29.77 22.11 8.28
CA GLU A 485 31.00 21.85 9.02
C GLU A 485 31.86 20.76 8.35
N MET A 486 31.23 19.74 7.78
CA MET A 486 31.94 18.66 7.11
C MET A 486 32.63 19.16 5.83
N VAL A 487 31.96 20.02 5.03
CA VAL A 487 32.57 20.64 3.85
C VAL A 487 33.83 21.38 4.23
N VAL A 488 33.79 22.25 5.24
CA VAL A 488 34.95 23.10 5.61
C VAL A 488 36.02 22.31 6.34
N LYS A 489 35.66 21.44 7.32
CA LYS A 489 36.68 20.78 8.16
C LYS A 489 37.29 19.52 7.53
N LYS A 490 36.57 18.85 6.63
CA LYS A 490 36.99 17.55 6.10
C LYS A 490 37.34 17.58 4.62
N TYR A 491 36.66 18.41 3.85
CA TYR A 491 36.75 18.35 2.39
C TYR A 491 37.33 19.60 1.74
N LEU A 492 37.47 20.72 2.46
CA LEU A 492 38.12 21.93 1.94
C LEU A 492 39.64 21.79 2.08
N GLU A 493 40.34 21.70 0.96
CA GLU A 493 41.77 21.60 0.89
C GLU A 493 42.45 22.96 0.60
N PRO A 494 43.75 23.13 0.85
CA PRO A 494 44.43 24.43 0.72
C PRO A 494 44.33 25.10 -0.64
N ASN A 495 44.21 24.27 -1.72
CA ASN A 495 44.15 24.77 -3.10
C ASN A 495 42.72 24.91 -3.63
N ASP A 496 41.71 24.59 -2.81
CA ASP A 496 40.29 24.74 -3.18
C ASP A 496 39.81 26.18 -3.07
N ILE A 497 38.60 26.44 -3.49
CA ILE A 497 37.95 27.74 -3.34
C ILE A 497 36.68 27.56 -2.49
N TYR A 498 36.51 28.36 -1.49
CA TYR A 498 35.30 28.42 -0.66
C TYR A 498 34.33 29.48 -1.18
N LEU A 499 33.05 29.14 -1.28
CA LEU A 499 31.98 30.06 -1.66
C LEU A 499 30.84 30.04 -0.62
N HIS A 500 30.17 31.18 -0.50
CA HIS A 500 28.98 31.33 0.32
C HIS A 500 28.10 32.44 -0.22
N ALA A 501 26.78 32.19 -0.35
CA ALA A 501 25.85 33.28 -0.70
C ALA A 501 25.79 34.31 0.44
N ASP A 502 25.79 35.59 0.10
CA ASP A 502 25.78 36.69 1.05
C ASP A 502 24.38 36.90 1.65
N ILE A 503 23.88 35.81 2.26
CA ILE A 503 22.57 35.73 2.91
C ILE A 503 22.62 34.68 4.03
N HIS A 504 21.88 34.92 5.10
CA HIS A 504 21.79 33.98 6.20
C HIS A 504 21.13 32.65 5.76
N GLY A 505 21.66 31.53 6.22
CA GLY A 505 21.12 30.18 5.88
C GLY A 505 21.58 29.63 4.53
N ALA A 506 22.70 30.13 4.02
CA ALA A 506 23.32 29.60 2.81
C ALA A 506 24.15 28.33 3.08
N SER A 507 24.44 27.59 2.00
CA SER A 507 25.32 26.43 2.00
C SER A 507 26.79 26.86 1.98
N SER A 508 27.63 26.25 2.81
CA SER A 508 29.08 26.25 2.60
C SER A 508 29.41 25.45 1.36
N THR A 509 29.99 26.08 0.34
CA THR A 509 30.28 25.47 -0.96
C THR A 509 31.79 25.46 -1.18
N ALA A 510 32.32 24.39 -1.77
CA ALA A 510 33.74 24.26 -2.11
C ALA A 510 33.91 23.77 -3.54
N ILE A 511 34.77 24.44 -4.31
CA ILE A 511 35.27 24.00 -5.61
C ILE A 511 36.51 23.14 -5.36
N LYS A 512 36.49 21.89 -5.82
CA LYS A 512 37.59 20.92 -5.70
C LYS A 512 38.49 21.04 -6.91
N LEU A 513 39.46 21.98 -6.86
CA LEU A 513 40.30 22.25 -8.01
C LEU A 513 41.20 21.07 -8.40
N ASN A 514 41.67 20.26 -7.44
CA ASN A 514 42.50 19.07 -7.70
C ASN A 514 43.64 19.31 -8.71
N GLY A 515 44.25 20.49 -8.67
CA GLY A 515 45.34 20.90 -9.58
C GLY A 515 44.90 21.60 -10.86
N ASN A 516 43.59 21.77 -11.09
CA ASN A 516 43.09 22.58 -12.18
C ASN A 516 43.20 24.09 -11.84
N GLU A 517 43.27 24.92 -12.88
CA GLU A 517 43.27 26.37 -12.72
C GLU A 517 41.84 26.91 -12.47
N LEU A 518 41.76 27.94 -11.64
CA LEU A 518 40.49 28.64 -11.40
C LEU A 518 40.20 29.54 -12.63
N ASN A 519 38.99 29.41 -13.18
CA ASN A 519 38.51 30.22 -14.30
C ASN A 519 37.15 30.87 -14.02
N ASP A 520 36.75 31.79 -14.86
CA ASP A 520 35.50 32.54 -14.70
C ASP A 520 34.24 31.66 -14.81
N ASN A 521 34.28 30.60 -15.62
CA ASN A 521 33.13 29.69 -15.79
C ASN A 521 32.82 28.96 -14.49
N ILE A 522 33.83 28.31 -13.89
CA ILE A 522 33.64 27.55 -12.64
C ILE A 522 33.24 28.47 -11.49
N ILE A 523 33.76 29.72 -11.43
CA ILE A 523 33.39 30.73 -10.43
C ILE A 523 31.90 31.10 -10.60
N LYS A 524 31.45 31.37 -11.85
CA LYS A 524 30.07 31.71 -12.16
C LYS A 524 29.13 30.57 -11.81
N GLU A 525 29.40 29.36 -12.32
CA GLU A 525 28.58 28.19 -12.06
C GLU A 525 28.50 27.87 -10.55
N SER A 526 29.62 27.91 -9.83
CA SER A 526 29.63 27.69 -8.38
C SER A 526 28.89 28.77 -7.61
N GLY A 527 28.91 30.01 -8.11
CA GLY A 527 28.13 31.13 -7.56
C GLY A 527 26.62 30.89 -7.71
N GLU A 528 26.14 30.50 -8.87
CA GLU A 528 24.74 30.15 -9.12
C GLU A 528 24.29 28.95 -8.27
N PHE A 529 25.15 27.94 -8.12
CA PHE A 529 24.89 26.81 -7.24
C PHE A 529 24.74 27.25 -5.77
N ALA A 530 25.65 28.07 -5.25
CA ALA A 530 25.59 28.57 -3.89
C ALA A 530 24.36 29.47 -3.67
N ALA A 531 23.98 30.29 -4.65
CA ALA A 531 22.77 31.11 -4.63
C ALA A 531 21.50 30.26 -4.61
N ALA A 532 21.41 29.26 -5.48
CA ALA A 532 20.25 28.36 -5.56
C ALA A 532 20.04 27.52 -4.28
N PHE A 533 21.14 27.18 -3.58
CA PHE A 533 21.08 26.44 -2.33
C PHE A 533 21.20 27.30 -1.08
N SER A 534 20.69 28.51 -1.15
CA SER A 534 20.53 29.43 -0.04
C SER A 534 19.07 29.68 0.33
N SER A 535 18.84 30.53 1.36
CA SER A 535 17.49 31.02 1.71
C SER A 535 16.86 31.86 0.61
N ALA A 536 17.64 32.43 -0.32
CA ALA A 536 17.13 33.19 -1.47
C ALA A 536 16.11 32.37 -2.30
N TRP A 537 16.33 31.05 -2.45
CA TRP A 537 15.36 30.17 -3.10
C TRP A 537 13.98 30.17 -2.41
N SER A 538 13.97 30.01 -1.09
CA SER A 538 12.72 29.97 -0.32
C SER A 538 12.02 31.33 -0.22
N MET A 539 12.77 32.43 -0.36
CA MET A 539 12.27 33.80 -0.42
C MET A 539 11.76 34.19 -1.81
N GLY A 540 12.02 33.38 -2.83
CA GLY A 540 11.57 33.65 -4.20
C GLY A 540 12.44 34.65 -4.97
N PHE A 541 13.69 34.84 -4.57
CA PHE A 541 14.62 35.74 -5.27
C PHE A 541 15.01 35.14 -6.63
N THR A 542 15.24 35.97 -7.61
CA THR A 542 15.71 35.58 -8.95
C THR A 542 17.24 35.65 -9.06
N THR A 543 17.86 36.46 -8.23
CA THR A 543 19.33 36.64 -8.12
C THR A 543 19.75 36.78 -6.68
N GLN A 544 21.01 36.46 -6.38
CA GLN A 544 21.61 36.59 -5.06
C GLN A 544 23.13 36.83 -5.20
N ASP A 545 23.66 37.78 -4.45
CA ASP A 545 25.12 37.98 -4.37
C ASP A 545 25.78 36.83 -3.65
N VAL A 546 26.91 36.36 -4.17
CA VAL A 546 27.75 35.31 -3.62
C VAL A 546 29.16 35.81 -3.52
N PHE A 547 29.90 35.43 -2.50
CA PHE A 547 31.33 35.70 -2.42
C PHE A 547 32.15 34.43 -2.41
N TRP A 548 33.38 34.52 -2.88
CA TRP A 548 34.33 33.43 -2.78
C TRP A 548 35.64 33.91 -2.14
N VAL A 549 36.32 33.00 -1.47
CA VAL A 549 37.57 33.25 -0.74
C VAL A 549 38.46 32.01 -0.76
N HIS A 550 39.73 32.18 -0.45
CA HIS A 550 40.67 31.08 -0.25
C HIS A 550 40.44 30.39 1.11
N PRO A 551 40.78 29.09 1.26
CA PRO A 551 40.53 28.32 2.46
C PRO A 551 41.15 28.88 3.74
N ASP A 552 42.33 29.51 3.64
CA ASP A 552 43.01 30.17 4.76
C ASP A 552 42.24 31.36 5.36
N GLN A 553 41.31 31.92 4.61
CA GLN A 553 40.43 33.01 5.06
C GLN A 553 39.22 32.48 5.85
N VAL A 554 38.95 31.14 5.86
CA VAL A 554 37.79 30.54 6.51
C VAL A 554 38.16 29.98 7.88
N THR A 555 37.63 30.58 8.95
CA THR A 555 37.97 30.17 10.31
C THR A 555 36.73 29.92 11.16
N LYS A 556 36.87 29.05 12.17
CA LYS A 556 35.84 28.84 13.20
C LYS A 556 36.13 29.60 14.49
N THR A 557 37.18 30.39 14.52
CA THR A 557 37.55 31.21 15.68
C THR A 557 36.76 32.50 15.63
N PRO A 558 35.79 32.75 16.54
CA PRO A 558 35.04 34.01 16.59
C PRO A 558 35.92 35.16 17.06
N GLU A 559 35.51 36.39 16.82
CA GLU A 559 36.10 37.56 17.45
C GLU A 559 35.68 37.60 18.93
N ALA A 560 36.44 38.38 19.74
CA ALA A 560 36.18 38.47 21.17
C ALA A 560 34.74 38.98 21.43
N GLY A 561 33.91 38.16 22.08
CA GLY A 561 32.51 38.46 22.38
C GLY A 561 31.47 37.91 21.40
N GLU A 562 31.87 37.28 20.30
CA GLU A 562 30.93 36.67 19.34
C GLU A 562 30.70 35.17 19.58
N PHE A 563 29.44 34.74 19.46
CA PHE A 563 29.07 33.34 19.49
C PHE A 563 28.82 32.82 18.08
N LEU A 564 29.56 31.78 17.67
CA LEU A 564 29.39 31.13 16.39
C LEU A 564 28.50 29.89 16.54
N SER A 565 27.36 29.91 15.89
CA SER A 565 26.48 28.77 15.81
C SER A 565 27.13 27.61 15.02
N LYS A 566 26.62 26.38 15.20
CA LYS A 566 27.10 25.19 14.45
C LYS A 566 26.86 25.39 12.96
N GLY A 567 27.90 25.15 12.14
CA GLY A 567 27.82 25.30 10.68
C GLY A 567 28.08 26.72 10.17
N SER A 568 28.36 27.69 11.05
CA SER A 568 28.77 29.07 10.70
C SER A 568 30.29 29.20 10.76
N PHE A 569 30.84 30.05 9.92
CA PHE A 569 32.28 30.36 9.82
C PHE A 569 32.51 31.85 9.72
N VAL A 570 33.64 32.30 10.23
CA VAL A 570 34.11 33.69 10.06
C VAL A 570 35.01 33.74 8.84
N ILE A 571 34.79 34.76 8.01
CA ILE A 571 35.61 35.01 6.82
C ILE A 571 36.49 36.23 7.12
N ARG A 572 37.80 36.01 7.03
CA ARG A 572 38.81 37.05 7.24
C ARG A 572 39.37 37.53 5.92
N GLY A 573 39.71 38.82 5.86
CA GLY A 573 40.31 39.45 4.68
C GLY A 573 39.29 39.81 3.60
N HIS A 574 39.77 39.99 2.37
CA HIS A 574 39.01 40.47 1.23
C HIS A 574 38.07 39.36 0.68
N ARG A 575 36.84 39.74 0.36
CA ARG A 575 35.84 38.86 -0.29
C ARG A 575 35.75 39.22 -1.77
N ASN A 576 35.85 38.25 -2.64
CA ASN A 576 35.64 38.42 -4.06
C ASN A 576 34.15 38.15 -4.37
N TYR A 577 33.44 39.13 -4.91
CA TYR A 577 32.00 39.06 -5.11
C TYR A 577 31.61 38.65 -6.52
N ILE A 578 30.67 37.72 -6.60
CA ILE A 578 29.89 37.37 -7.79
C ILE A 578 28.55 38.09 -7.60
N ARG A 579 28.35 39.18 -8.32
CA ARG A 579 27.12 39.97 -8.21
C ARG A 579 25.99 39.36 -8.99
N SER A 580 24.78 39.40 -8.41
CA SER A 580 23.53 38.97 -9.04
C SER A 580 23.61 37.56 -9.65
N ALA A 581 24.22 36.60 -8.95
CA ALA A 581 24.20 35.19 -9.35
C ALA A 581 22.78 34.66 -9.46
N ARG A 582 22.45 33.99 -10.57
CA ARG A 582 21.08 33.54 -10.85
C ARG A 582 20.61 32.46 -9.86
N VAL A 583 19.38 32.60 -9.36
CA VAL A 583 18.73 31.59 -8.48
C VAL A 583 17.90 30.65 -9.36
N LYS A 584 18.61 29.84 -10.14
CA LYS A 584 18.05 28.75 -10.98
C LYS A 584 18.82 27.47 -10.75
N LEU A 585 18.20 26.33 -11.05
CA LEU A 585 18.81 25.02 -10.88
C LEU A 585 18.30 24.09 -11.98
N ALA A 586 19.19 23.32 -12.59
CA ALA A 586 18.81 22.24 -13.47
C ALA A 586 19.02 20.87 -12.80
N ILE A 587 18.21 19.88 -13.16
CA ILE A 587 18.29 18.50 -12.65
C ILE A 587 18.24 17.54 -13.82
N GLY A 588 19.20 16.61 -13.86
CA GLY A 588 19.30 15.59 -14.90
C GLY A 588 20.09 14.37 -14.43
N ILE A 589 20.17 13.34 -15.28
CA ILE A 589 21.01 12.16 -15.06
C ILE A 589 22.29 12.38 -15.85
N VAL A 590 23.41 12.42 -15.14
CA VAL A 590 24.76 12.58 -15.72
C VAL A 590 25.55 11.30 -15.58
N ASP A 591 26.48 11.04 -16.50
CA ASP A 591 27.44 9.93 -16.40
C ASP A 591 28.75 10.45 -15.82
N TYR A 592 28.83 10.40 -14.49
CA TYR A 592 30.03 10.73 -13.73
C TYR A 592 30.29 9.63 -12.70
N GLU A 593 31.35 8.86 -12.92
CA GLU A 593 31.61 7.60 -12.18
C GLU A 593 30.37 6.65 -12.16
N GLY A 594 29.65 6.60 -13.30
CA GLY A 594 28.39 5.91 -13.51
C GLY A 594 27.16 6.84 -13.48
N LYS A 595 26.03 6.39 -14.00
CA LYS A 595 24.78 7.18 -14.10
C LYS A 595 24.29 7.66 -12.72
N ARG A 596 24.22 8.98 -12.51
CA ARG A 596 23.84 9.63 -11.24
C ARG A 596 22.94 10.82 -11.48
N ILE A 597 22.06 11.09 -10.48
CA ILE A 597 21.28 12.31 -10.49
C ILE A 597 22.15 13.48 -10.02
N MET A 598 22.19 14.53 -10.80
CA MET A 598 22.89 15.77 -10.51
C MET A 598 21.91 16.94 -10.49
N ALA A 599 22.13 17.89 -9.56
CA ALA A 599 21.45 19.16 -9.52
C ALA A 599 22.48 20.28 -9.47
N GLY A 600 22.52 21.11 -10.49
CA GLY A 600 23.54 22.14 -10.65
C GLY A 600 23.07 23.32 -11.51
N PRO A 601 23.97 24.26 -11.81
CA PRO A 601 23.72 25.32 -12.77
C PRO A 601 23.28 24.79 -14.12
N VAL A 602 22.54 25.60 -14.87
CA VAL A 602 21.96 25.15 -16.15
C VAL A 602 23.06 24.78 -17.13
N GLU A 603 24.08 25.59 -17.26
CA GLU A 603 25.21 25.37 -18.18
C GLU A 603 25.98 24.09 -17.87
N ALA A 604 26.17 23.77 -16.58
CA ALA A 604 26.81 22.54 -16.16
C ALA A 604 25.99 21.30 -16.55
N LEU A 605 24.66 21.35 -16.41
CA LEU A 605 23.78 20.25 -16.82
C LEU A 605 23.77 20.09 -18.35
N GLU A 606 23.79 21.20 -19.09
CA GLU A 606 23.83 21.20 -20.57
C GLU A 606 25.11 20.55 -21.12
N ALA A 607 26.24 20.71 -20.40
CA ALA A 607 27.49 20.08 -20.81
C ALA A 607 27.53 18.57 -20.59
N HIS A 608 26.72 18.05 -19.64
CA HIS A 608 26.80 16.64 -19.20
C HIS A 608 25.54 15.80 -19.44
N CYS A 609 24.44 16.42 -19.90
CA CYS A 609 23.15 15.75 -19.98
C CYS A 609 22.24 16.36 -21.05
N ASP A 610 21.72 15.52 -21.95
CA ASP A 610 20.76 15.95 -22.99
C ASP A 610 19.33 16.12 -22.44
N ASN A 611 18.98 15.35 -21.40
CA ASN A 611 17.64 15.33 -20.83
C ASN A 611 17.64 15.84 -19.38
N TYR A 612 17.28 17.10 -19.21
CA TYR A 612 17.25 17.79 -17.91
C TYR A 612 16.02 18.66 -17.75
N VAL A 613 15.72 19.05 -16.50
CA VAL A 613 14.60 19.94 -16.16
C VAL A 613 15.15 21.15 -15.40
N VAL A 614 14.82 22.35 -15.90
CA VAL A 614 15.20 23.61 -15.24
C VAL A 614 14.12 24.03 -14.25
N LEU A 615 14.55 24.39 -13.03
CA LEU A 615 13.71 24.82 -11.92
C LEU A 615 13.99 26.25 -11.54
N LYS A 616 12.92 26.94 -11.09
CA LYS A 616 12.97 28.26 -10.47
C LYS A 616 12.22 28.26 -9.13
N PRO A 617 12.47 29.23 -8.22
CA PRO A 617 11.62 29.46 -7.05
C PRO A 617 10.16 29.54 -7.46
N GLY A 618 9.24 28.91 -6.70
CA GLY A 618 7.84 28.78 -7.09
C GLY A 618 6.91 28.38 -5.97
N PHE A 619 5.75 27.82 -6.32
CA PHE A 619 4.66 27.55 -5.37
C PHE A 619 4.39 26.05 -5.16
N ALA A 620 4.86 25.17 -6.05
CA ALA A 620 4.58 23.74 -5.96
C ALA A 620 5.40 23.06 -4.85
N LYS A 621 4.78 22.08 -4.18
CA LYS A 621 5.45 21.25 -3.16
C LYS A 621 6.48 20.33 -3.80
N LYS A 622 7.55 20.00 -3.06
CA LYS A 622 8.65 19.15 -3.52
C LYS A 622 8.18 17.81 -4.07
N GLU A 623 7.21 17.13 -3.42
CA GLU A 623 6.71 15.85 -3.85
C GLU A 623 5.98 15.93 -5.21
N ALA A 624 5.25 17.02 -5.46
CA ALA A 624 4.54 17.25 -6.73
C ALA A 624 5.53 17.50 -7.87
N ILE A 625 6.54 18.33 -7.63
CA ILE A 625 7.59 18.62 -8.61
C ILE A 625 8.45 17.39 -8.87
N ALA A 626 8.83 16.64 -7.83
CA ALA A 626 9.62 15.43 -7.98
C ALA A 626 8.92 14.39 -8.87
N LYS A 627 7.58 14.24 -8.77
CA LYS A 627 6.81 13.39 -9.68
C LYS A 627 6.85 13.86 -11.13
N LYS A 628 6.79 15.18 -11.35
CA LYS A 628 6.88 15.74 -12.71
C LYS A 628 8.28 15.55 -13.31
N ILE A 629 9.32 15.76 -12.50
CA ILE A 629 10.72 15.59 -12.91
C ILE A 629 10.99 14.13 -13.28
N ILE A 630 10.64 13.19 -12.41
CA ILE A 630 10.89 11.76 -12.65
C ILE A 630 10.24 11.27 -13.94
N ASN A 631 9.03 11.74 -14.26
CA ASN A 631 8.34 11.42 -15.50
C ASN A 631 9.01 12.00 -16.76
N LYS A 632 9.82 13.06 -16.60
CA LYS A 632 10.51 13.73 -17.73
C LYS A 632 11.92 13.16 -17.98
N ILE A 633 12.65 12.74 -16.91
CA ILE A 633 14.08 12.38 -17.03
C ILE A 633 14.40 10.92 -16.74
N ASN A 634 13.47 10.11 -16.22
CA ASN A 634 13.73 8.74 -15.79
C ASN A 634 13.37 7.73 -16.88
N GLU A 635 14.18 7.65 -17.92
CA GLU A 635 13.94 6.75 -19.08
C GLU A 635 14.12 5.27 -18.72
N ASP A 636 15.03 4.94 -17.79
CA ASP A 636 15.42 3.56 -17.48
C ASP A 636 14.94 3.08 -16.08
N ASP A 637 13.97 3.74 -15.46
CA ASP A 637 13.54 3.47 -14.07
C ASP A 637 14.69 3.52 -13.03
N LEU A 638 15.76 4.26 -13.34
CA LEU A 638 16.99 4.34 -12.52
C LEU A 638 16.83 5.15 -11.24
N LEU A 639 15.84 6.03 -11.17
CA LEU A 639 15.63 6.98 -10.08
C LEU A 639 14.36 6.69 -9.29
N THR A 640 14.45 6.88 -7.98
CA THR A 640 13.28 6.92 -7.10
C THR A 640 12.83 8.35 -6.84
N LEU A 641 11.59 8.53 -6.39
CA LEU A 641 11.09 9.85 -5.95
C LEU A 641 11.98 10.47 -4.87
N ASP A 642 12.53 9.65 -3.97
CA ASP A 642 13.42 10.08 -2.89
C ASP A 642 14.76 10.60 -3.43
N ASP A 643 15.28 10.06 -4.54
CA ASP A 643 16.50 10.54 -5.19
C ASP A 643 16.30 11.96 -5.73
N ILE A 644 15.18 12.24 -6.37
CA ILE A 644 14.82 13.57 -6.84
C ILE A 644 14.64 14.53 -5.66
N ILE A 645 13.84 14.16 -4.65
CA ILE A 645 13.59 15.02 -3.47
C ILE A 645 14.90 15.37 -2.76
N ARG A 646 15.86 14.47 -2.76
CA ARG A 646 17.17 14.65 -2.12
C ARG A 646 17.98 15.79 -2.75
N VAL A 647 17.89 15.97 -4.05
CA VAL A 647 18.68 16.99 -4.79
C VAL A 647 17.94 18.31 -4.94
N LEU A 648 16.63 18.38 -4.63
CA LEU A 648 15.86 19.61 -4.68
C LEU A 648 16.32 20.65 -3.65
N PRO A 649 16.27 21.97 -3.98
CA PRO A 649 16.59 23.06 -3.07
C PRO A 649 15.61 23.16 -1.89
N SER A 650 15.94 23.96 -0.89
CA SER A 650 15.09 24.22 0.26
C SER A 650 13.95 25.17 -0.12
N GLY A 651 12.69 24.70 -0.08
CA GLY A 651 11.54 25.53 -0.42
C GLY A 651 10.65 24.91 -1.50
N LYS A 652 9.70 25.69 -1.98
CA LYS A 652 8.83 25.34 -3.11
C LYS A 652 9.53 25.70 -4.42
N CYS A 653 9.19 25.01 -5.50
CA CYS A 653 9.80 25.23 -6.80
C CYS A 653 8.79 24.97 -7.93
N ASP A 654 9.00 25.61 -9.06
CA ASP A 654 8.25 25.35 -10.29
C ASP A 654 9.23 25.02 -11.44
N ILE A 655 8.76 24.29 -12.44
CA ILE A 655 9.52 24.05 -13.67
C ILE A 655 9.52 25.32 -14.49
N ASP A 656 10.69 25.72 -15.01
CA ASP A 656 10.83 26.87 -15.88
C ASP A 656 10.43 26.51 -17.32
N GLU A 657 9.12 26.47 -17.57
CA GLU A 657 8.58 26.10 -18.89
C GLU A 657 9.00 27.12 -19.99
N GLU A 658 9.20 28.39 -19.65
CA GLU A 658 9.65 29.42 -20.59
C GLU A 658 11.06 29.14 -21.11
N TYR A 659 11.95 28.64 -20.24
CA TYR A 659 13.30 28.25 -20.64
C TYR A 659 13.24 27.08 -21.65
N HIS A 660 12.44 26.06 -21.38
CA HIS A 660 12.29 24.92 -22.27
C HIS A 660 11.65 25.29 -23.62
N LEU A 661 10.71 26.22 -23.61
CA LEU A 661 10.10 26.72 -24.86
C LEU A 661 11.11 27.51 -25.71
N ARG A 662 11.87 28.44 -25.12
CA ARG A 662 12.90 29.22 -25.85
C ARG A 662 13.92 28.32 -26.54
N LYS A 663 14.46 27.34 -25.80
CA LYS A 663 15.44 26.38 -26.36
C LYS A 663 14.88 25.49 -27.46
N LYS A 664 13.59 25.22 -27.48
CA LYS A 664 12.93 24.49 -28.57
C LYS A 664 12.83 25.36 -29.85
N TYR A 665 12.67 26.67 -29.72
CA TYR A 665 12.66 27.61 -30.83
C TYR A 665 14.07 27.93 -31.35
N GLU A 666 15.10 27.86 -30.54
CA GLU A 666 16.51 28.06 -30.96
C GLU A 666 17.10 26.84 -31.70
N LYS A 667 16.54 25.64 -31.53
CA LYS A 667 16.95 24.40 -32.23
C LYS A 667 16.19 24.16 -33.54
N ASN A 668 15.12 24.90 -33.80
CA ASN A 668 14.39 24.86 -35.09
C ASN A 668 14.70 26.11 -35.92
#